data_257dca29b142f9d5857661c3a70edd2f
#
_entry.id   257dca29b142f9d5857661c3a70edd2f
#
_cell.length_a   1.000
_cell.length_b   1.000
_cell.length_c   1.000
_cell.angle_alpha   90.00
_cell.angle_beta   90.00
_cell.angle_gamma   90.00
#
_symmetry.space_group_name_H-M   'P 1'
#
loop_
_entity.id
_entity.type
_entity.pdbx_description
1 polymer ?
#
loop_
_entity_poly.entity_id
_entity_poly.type
_entity_poly.pdbx_seq_one_letter_code
_entity_poly.pdbx_strand_id
1 'polypeptide(L)'
;MANVKKYTDQIAKAQKGRDVRDSIVKAINEVSDENNEYNQVKADILSAQSDIAEKVTKNEQTEQTFTADVKKAEELKQGLDTDITQGTALKSQLDAAVETAATSKKNLDASNTTAGQTKTALDGSVSNAQTLKQSLDSDIAQGTTLKTDLESNITQGTALKSQLDAAVKTADTSKKNLDASNTAAGKTKAALDTSNTTATKTKTDLDATNKTATSLDTSLGTKITEGTQLQEDLQETGETAVNNIQAEANKQIQNITAAGGGIENALSNFFALRRTGKVYTTRIYKYDTSTSPTGVKLNDNEGLVRKPSTNTVIGQDDYREIGVFMHFPCNFTVDNKGFNHVTALQGQPDFRKTGKVDVGEVTMSAWVGITDNPEYVDYHYSDSPNEALGLRPMGESINPDGTISPFMIHGKYGAGDIDGVPYSSAGLILANGSQKGGKPVSHTGLIAYMRKKGSMYVGTTNWDLFYKQLMMIILYATTNSRSVMAGCNSYSMQEMAAVAETGVTRVILPKAKANNYIVGSYVSVGDIGSNTNKDRYYAYMHNLAYDIKILKIEPVDDTNSAIYLDTEPFNTTLTTCISTMPWRTGSTDSVLGSDGSPFSNTDNKNPFKIQGIETGYGAYEVLSNVFMDIVTDEDGTPKRDVYICMDASLLTTDMNAAKTRYKKVAAQVTYTAASWKYISKCFVDPVLGIMVPTETKAGSTTGFCNGLYTDSGTSGQREWLSLGFLSLGAVYGLWILSASSGVGSAAWVIVSGVSPNGTRGEWQAAA
;
A
#
# COMPACT_ATOMS: atom_id res chain seq x y z
N MET A 1 -21.92 12.31 -20.81
CA MET A 1 -23.02 13.15 -21.35
C MET A 1 -24.25 13.21 -20.46
N ALA A 2 -24.81 12.11 -19.96
CA ALA A 2 -26.06 12.16 -19.17
C ALA A 2 -26.00 12.97 -17.86
N ASN A 3 -24.84 12.97 -17.16
CA ASN A 3 -24.72 13.63 -15.86
C ASN A 3 -24.51 15.14 -15.92
N VAL A 4 -23.76 15.65 -16.87
CA VAL A 4 -23.56 17.10 -17.02
C VAL A 4 -24.88 17.78 -17.36
N LYS A 5 -25.66 17.18 -18.25
CA LYS A 5 -27.00 17.68 -18.62
C LYS A 5 -27.96 17.68 -17.43
N LYS A 6 -27.87 16.65 -16.54
CA LYS A 6 -28.72 16.58 -15.33
C LYS A 6 -28.37 17.70 -14.32
N TYR A 7 -27.09 18.05 -14.17
CA TYR A 7 -26.65 19.14 -13.27
C TYR A 7 -26.91 20.53 -13.88
N THR A 8 -26.72 20.70 -15.17
CA THR A 8 -27.06 21.94 -15.87
C THR A 8 -28.60 22.20 -15.82
N ASP A 9 -29.40 21.15 -15.93
CA ASP A 9 -30.85 21.23 -15.78
C ASP A 9 -31.30 21.56 -14.34
N GLN A 10 -30.55 21.10 -13.33
CA GLN A 10 -30.79 21.43 -11.92
C GLN A 10 -30.37 22.87 -11.57
N ILE A 11 -29.27 23.37 -12.10
CA ILE A 11 -28.84 24.76 -11.97
C ILE A 11 -29.84 25.71 -12.67
N ALA A 12 -30.34 25.31 -13.81
CA ALA A 12 -31.36 26.08 -14.55
C ALA A 12 -32.71 26.20 -13.80
N LYS A 13 -33.01 25.28 -12.89
CA LYS A 13 -34.27 25.26 -12.11
C LYS A 13 -34.22 26.05 -10.79
N ALA A 14 -33.07 26.51 -10.35
CA ALA A 14 -32.93 27.27 -9.09
C ALA A 14 -33.35 28.75 -9.25
N GLN A 15 -34.13 29.26 -8.32
CA GLN A 15 -35.00 30.45 -8.48
C GLN A 15 -34.37 31.83 -8.28
N LYS A 16 -33.01 32.01 -8.30
CA LYS A 16 -32.39 33.36 -8.28
C LYS A 16 -31.23 33.45 -9.25
N GLY A 17 -31.28 34.43 -10.11
CA GLY A 17 -30.24 34.73 -11.08
C GLY A 17 -30.36 33.93 -12.40
N ARG A 18 -31.48 34.03 -13.06
CA ARG A 18 -31.72 33.30 -14.33
C ARG A 18 -30.62 33.58 -15.35
N ASP A 19 -30.13 34.82 -15.46
CA ASP A 19 -29.10 35.19 -16.44
C ASP A 19 -27.70 34.66 -16.07
N VAL A 20 -27.38 34.59 -14.77
CA VAL A 20 -26.15 34.00 -14.28
C VAL A 20 -26.18 32.48 -14.46
N ARG A 21 -27.33 31.89 -14.28
CA ARG A 21 -27.53 30.45 -14.44
C ARG A 21 -27.42 30.04 -15.91
N ASP A 22 -28.04 30.79 -16.80
CA ASP A 22 -28.02 30.53 -18.23
C ASP A 22 -26.59 30.73 -18.79
N SER A 23 -25.85 31.72 -18.25
CA SER A 23 -24.44 31.94 -18.57
C SER A 23 -23.56 30.84 -18.04
N ILE A 24 -23.81 30.35 -16.82
CA ILE A 24 -23.07 29.21 -16.22
C ILE A 24 -23.39 27.91 -16.98
N VAL A 25 -24.67 27.68 -17.33
CA VAL A 25 -25.04 26.50 -18.10
C VAL A 25 -24.41 26.54 -19.49
N LYS A 26 -24.37 27.71 -20.14
CA LYS A 26 -23.70 27.86 -21.43
C LYS A 26 -22.18 27.65 -21.31
N ALA A 27 -21.54 28.25 -20.31
CA ALA A 27 -20.12 28.07 -20.06
C ALA A 27 -19.76 26.61 -19.69
N ILE A 28 -20.61 25.94 -18.91
CA ILE A 28 -20.43 24.52 -18.57
C ILE A 28 -20.58 23.63 -19.83
N ASN A 29 -21.51 23.97 -20.72
CA ASN A 29 -21.68 23.20 -21.95
C ASN A 29 -20.51 23.42 -22.91
N GLU A 30 -20.04 24.67 -23.08
CA GLU A 30 -18.88 24.99 -23.92
C GLU A 30 -17.62 24.32 -23.36
N VAL A 31 -17.37 24.40 -22.04
CA VAL A 31 -16.27 23.69 -21.36
C VAL A 31 -16.45 22.16 -21.45
N SER A 32 -17.69 21.68 -21.47
CA SER A 32 -17.96 20.25 -21.63
C SER A 32 -17.58 19.73 -23.01
N ASP A 33 -17.84 20.53 -24.05
CA ASP A 33 -17.51 20.12 -25.43
C ASP A 33 -15.99 20.18 -25.67
N GLU A 34 -15.32 21.22 -25.20
CA GLU A 34 -13.87 21.32 -25.25
C GLU A 34 -13.15 20.29 -24.36
N ASN A 35 -13.73 19.94 -23.21
CA ASN A 35 -13.18 18.91 -22.33
C ASN A 35 -13.51 17.47 -22.77
N ASN A 36 -14.48 17.26 -23.65
CA ASN A 36 -14.78 15.92 -24.14
C ASN A 36 -13.60 15.35 -24.94
N GLU A 37 -12.98 16.15 -25.79
CA GLU A 37 -11.80 15.72 -26.53
C GLU A 37 -10.60 15.50 -25.61
N TYR A 38 -10.39 16.39 -24.63
CA TYR A 38 -9.35 16.25 -23.62
C TYR A 38 -9.55 15.02 -22.72
N ASN A 39 -10.79 14.79 -22.28
CA ASN A 39 -11.08 13.66 -21.42
C ASN A 39 -11.02 12.33 -22.17
N GLN A 40 -11.30 12.35 -23.46
CA GLN A 40 -11.09 11.15 -24.29
C GLN A 40 -9.59 10.83 -24.37
N VAL A 41 -8.73 11.83 -24.65
CA VAL A 41 -7.28 11.63 -24.67
C VAL A 41 -6.77 11.18 -23.32
N LYS A 42 -7.25 11.76 -22.24
CA LYS A 42 -6.84 11.37 -20.88
C LYS A 42 -7.35 9.98 -20.50
N ALA A 43 -8.57 9.64 -20.88
CA ALA A 43 -9.10 8.31 -20.70
C ALA A 43 -8.31 7.28 -21.50
N ASP A 44 -7.94 7.63 -22.71
CA ASP A 44 -7.16 6.75 -23.58
C ASP A 44 -5.72 6.58 -23.08
N ILE A 45 -5.12 7.63 -22.52
CA ILE A 45 -3.82 7.57 -21.86
C ILE A 45 -3.92 6.72 -20.57
N LEU A 46 -4.97 6.91 -19.77
CA LEU A 46 -5.19 6.12 -18.55
C LEU A 46 -5.53 4.66 -18.88
N SER A 47 -6.28 4.45 -19.98
CA SER A 47 -6.54 3.10 -20.50
C SER A 47 -5.25 2.43 -20.96
N ALA A 48 -4.43 3.13 -21.73
CA ALA A 48 -3.13 2.61 -22.15
C ALA A 48 -2.18 2.41 -20.95
N GLN A 49 -2.28 3.23 -19.90
CA GLN A 49 -1.54 3.03 -18.64
C GLN A 49 -2.05 1.77 -17.92
N SER A 50 -3.39 1.57 -17.88
CA SER A 50 -4.01 0.36 -17.34
C SER A 50 -3.56 -0.88 -18.11
N ASP A 51 -3.55 -0.77 -19.41
CA ASP A 51 -3.16 -1.86 -20.30
C ASP A 51 -1.69 -2.28 -20.11
N ILE A 52 -0.84 -1.30 -19.91
CA ILE A 52 0.58 -1.56 -19.63
C ILE A 52 0.76 -2.14 -18.24
N ALA A 53 0.03 -1.67 -17.25
CA ALA A 53 0.09 -2.25 -15.91
C ALA A 53 -0.53 -3.66 -15.86
N GLU A 54 -1.62 -3.91 -16.62
CA GLU A 54 -2.14 -5.28 -16.76
C GLU A 54 -1.09 -6.21 -17.36
N LYS A 55 -0.30 -5.69 -18.29
CA LYS A 55 0.78 -6.44 -18.92
C LYS A 55 1.98 -6.63 -18.01
N VAL A 56 2.33 -5.63 -17.21
CA VAL A 56 3.32 -5.76 -16.12
C VAL A 56 2.82 -6.78 -15.09
N THR A 57 1.53 -6.73 -14.73
CA THR A 57 0.91 -7.70 -13.81
C THR A 57 0.95 -9.13 -14.37
N LYS A 58 0.68 -9.27 -15.66
CA LYS A 58 0.81 -10.58 -16.31
C LYS A 58 2.24 -11.08 -16.30
N ASN A 59 3.20 -10.18 -16.41
CA ASN A 59 4.61 -10.56 -16.29
C ASN A 59 4.98 -10.96 -14.87
N GLU A 60 4.48 -10.26 -13.88
CA GLU A 60 4.72 -10.59 -12.46
C GLU A 60 3.97 -11.86 -12.03
N GLN A 61 2.77 -12.09 -12.58
CA GLN A 61 2.11 -13.40 -12.47
C GLN A 61 2.93 -14.49 -13.16
N THR A 62 3.60 -14.10 -14.27
CA THR A 62 4.56 -14.98 -14.93
C THR A 62 5.76 -15.25 -14.03
N GLU A 63 6.23 -14.27 -13.26
CA GLU A 63 7.33 -14.46 -12.30
C GLU A 63 6.93 -15.33 -11.10
N GLN A 64 5.72 -15.14 -10.59
CA GLN A 64 5.20 -16.00 -9.51
C GLN A 64 5.01 -17.45 -9.99
N THR A 65 4.50 -17.59 -11.22
CA THR A 65 4.39 -18.89 -11.85
C THR A 65 5.79 -19.48 -12.10
N PHE A 66 6.74 -18.63 -12.51
CA PHE A 66 8.14 -19.03 -12.67
C PHE A 66 8.76 -19.52 -11.37
N THR A 67 8.51 -18.81 -10.26
CA THR A 67 9.01 -19.23 -8.94
C THR A 67 8.34 -20.55 -8.49
N ALA A 68 7.07 -20.70 -8.76
CA ALA A 68 6.36 -21.97 -8.51
C ALA A 68 6.84 -23.11 -9.42
N ASP A 69 7.20 -22.77 -10.61
CA ASP A 69 7.56 -23.70 -11.65
C ASP A 69 9.06 -24.01 -11.72
N VAL A 70 9.92 -23.18 -11.09
CA VAL A 70 11.32 -23.57 -10.76
C VAL A 70 11.33 -24.91 -10.00
N LYS A 71 10.32 -25.15 -9.18
CA LYS A 71 10.11 -26.45 -8.53
C LYS A 71 9.73 -27.57 -9.51
N LYS A 72 9.07 -27.22 -10.58
CA LYS A 72 8.71 -28.13 -11.69
C LYS A 72 9.88 -28.36 -12.66
N ALA A 73 10.85 -27.44 -12.63
CA ALA A 73 12.05 -27.49 -13.42
C ALA A 73 12.97 -28.70 -13.08
N GLU A 74 12.82 -29.24 -11.88
CA GLU A 74 13.56 -30.44 -11.49
C GLU A 74 13.10 -31.71 -12.21
N GLU A 75 11.90 -31.74 -12.75
CA GLU A 75 11.31 -32.92 -13.40
C GLU A 75 11.47 -32.97 -14.93
N LEU A 76 11.85 -31.87 -15.54
CA LEU A 76 11.65 -31.74 -17.00
C LEU A 76 12.89 -31.34 -17.82
N LYS A 77 14.08 -31.74 -17.38
CA LYS A 77 15.37 -31.44 -18.04
C LYS A 77 15.49 -31.91 -19.53
N GLN A 78 14.58 -32.71 -19.99
CA GLN A 78 14.68 -33.33 -21.34
C GLN A 78 14.12 -32.50 -22.51
N GLY A 79 13.36 -31.43 -22.26
CA GLY A 79 12.71 -30.66 -23.32
C GLY A 79 13.28 -29.27 -23.57
N LEU A 80 14.30 -28.90 -22.83
CA LEU A 80 14.77 -27.51 -22.68
C LEU A 80 15.14 -26.79 -24.00
N ASP A 81 15.78 -27.47 -24.94
CA ASP A 81 16.32 -26.85 -26.15
C ASP A 81 15.22 -26.35 -27.11
N THR A 82 14.08 -27.01 -27.13
CA THR A 82 12.96 -26.60 -28.01
C THR A 82 12.33 -25.30 -27.49
N ASP A 83 12.17 -25.19 -26.19
CA ASP A 83 11.41 -24.09 -25.57
C ASP A 83 12.25 -22.83 -25.41
N ILE A 84 13.55 -22.99 -25.34
CA ILE A 84 14.50 -21.86 -25.35
C ILE A 84 14.48 -21.12 -26.69
N THR A 85 14.32 -21.84 -27.79
CA THR A 85 14.16 -21.21 -29.11
C THR A 85 12.85 -20.41 -29.19
N GLN A 86 11.78 -20.92 -28.57
CA GLN A 86 10.50 -20.22 -28.47
C GLN A 86 10.59 -18.99 -27.59
N GLY A 87 11.34 -19.04 -26.44
CA GLY A 87 11.57 -17.92 -25.54
C GLY A 87 12.28 -16.73 -26.18
N THR A 88 13.28 -17.03 -26.99
CA THR A 88 14.01 -16.00 -27.74
C THR A 88 13.14 -15.31 -28.81
N ALA A 89 12.30 -16.12 -29.47
CA ALA A 89 11.34 -15.57 -30.43
C ALA A 89 10.30 -14.66 -29.78
N LEU A 90 9.80 -15.05 -28.59
CA LEU A 90 8.81 -14.26 -27.84
C LEU A 90 9.39 -12.97 -27.28
N LYS A 91 10.63 -12.97 -26.78
CA LYS A 91 11.32 -11.75 -26.38
C LYS A 91 11.42 -10.76 -27.54
N SER A 92 11.82 -11.22 -28.71
CA SER A 92 11.90 -10.37 -29.89
C SER A 92 10.56 -9.76 -30.31
N GLN A 93 9.46 -10.51 -30.15
CA GLN A 93 8.11 -10.01 -30.41
C GLN A 93 7.67 -8.97 -29.38
N LEU A 94 8.03 -9.14 -28.10
CA LEU A 94 7.71 -8.21 -27.06
C LEU A 94 8.52 -6.91 -27.16
N ASP A 95 9.81 -6.99 -27.47
CA ASP A 95 10.65 -5.84 -27.72
C ASP A 95 10.12 -4.99 -28.91
N ALA A 96 9.66 -5.64 -29.97
CA ALA A 96 9.02 -4.98 -31.10
C ALA A 96 7.67 -4.32 -30.73
N ALA A 97 6.89 -4.94 -29.87
CA ALA A 97 5.63 -4.38 -29.39
C ALA A 97 5.86 -3.13 -28.52
N VAL A 98 6.89 -3.13 -27.69
CA VAL A 98 7.28 -1.99 -26.85
C VAL A 98 7.80 -0.81 -27.69
N GLU A 99 8.60 -1.09 -28.73
CA GLU A 99 9.07 -0.06 -29.66
C GLU A 99 7.89 0.57 -30.41
N THR A 100 6.90 -0.24 -30.76
CA THR A 100 5.65 0.22 -31.36
C THR A 100 4.84 1.07 -30.38
N ALA A 101 4.84 0.74 -29.07
CA ALA A 101 4.22 1.55 -28.03
C ALA A 101 4.87 2.93 -27.86
N ALA A 102 6.20 2.98 -27.90
CA ALA A 102 6.95 4.25 -27.89
C ALA A 102 6.65 5.10 -29.12
N THR A 103 6.47 4.45 -30.29
CA THR A 103 6.10 5.11 -31.55
C THR A 103 4.67 5.67 -31.46
N SER A 104 3.74 4.92 -30.92
CA SER A 104 2.35 5.37 -30.73
C SER A 104 2.25 6.53 -29.75
N LYS A 105 3.08 6.54 -28.68
CA LYS A 105 3.20 7.65 -27.74
C LYS A 105 3.67 8.93 -28.45
N LYS A 106 4.72 8.84 -29.27
CA LYS A 106 5.25 9.97 -30.03
C LYS A 106 4.20 10.56 -31.00
N ASN A 107 3.37 9.69 -31.57
CA ASN A 107 2.28 10.12 -32.45
C ASN A 107 1.14 10.81 -31.67
N LEU A 108 0.87 10.37 -30.44
CA LEU A 108 -0.09 11.00 -29.54
C LEU A 108 0.38 12.38 -29.08
N ASP A 109 1.67 12.52 -28.73
CA ASP A 109 2.29 13.81 -28.37
C ASP A 109 2.26 14.82 -29.54
N ALA A 110 2.48 14.33 -30.76
CA ALA A 110 2.36 15.14 -31.98
C ALA A 110 0.90 15.55 -32.25
N SER A 111 -0.04 14.69 -31.93
CA SER A 111 -1.48 14.99 -32.10
C SER A 111 -1.97 16.03 -31.09
N ASN A 112 -1.42 16.06 -29.88
CA ASN A 112 -1.74 17.07 -28.86
C ASN A 112 -1.25 18.47 -29.24
N THR A 113 -0.16 18.55 -29.98
CA THR A 113 0.37 19.85 -30.47
C THR A 113 -0.52 20.46 -31.55
N THR A 114 -1.35 19.67 -32.17
CA THR A 114 -2.27 20.07 -33.25
C THR A 114 -3.75 20.08 -32.80
N ALA A 115 -4.03 20.17 -31.50
CA ALA A 115 -5.34 19.99 -30.85
C ALA A 115 -6.50 20.88 -31.36
N GLY A 116 -6.27 21.76 -32.31
CA GLY A 116 -7.32 22.49 -33.06
C GLY A 116 -7.80 21.78 -34.33
N GLN A 117 -7.16 20.70 -34.78
CA GLN A 117 -7.45 20.14 -36.12
C GLN A 117 -7.66 18.63 -36.18
N THR A 118 -7.56 17.85 -35.10
CA THR A 118 -7.49 16.40 -35.34
C THR A 118 -8.05 15.49 -34.26
N LYS A 119 -9.35 15.57 -34.04
CA LYS A 119 -10.10 14.43 -33.50
C LYS A 119 -9.79 13.12 -34.30
N THR A 120 -9.69 13.24 -35.61
CA THR A 120 -9.35 12.11 -36.49
C THR A 120 -7.93 11.57 -36.25
N ALA A 121 -6.95 12.43 -35.92
CA ALA A 121 -5.59 11.99 -35.63
C ALA A 121 -5.48 11.37 -34.24
N LEU A 122 -6.27 11.87 -33.28
CA LEU A 122 -6.36 11.30 -31.94
C LEU A 122 -7.05 9.95 -31.97
N ASP A 123 -8.19 9.85 -32.71
CA ASP A 123 -8.89 8.58 -32.91
C ASP A 123 -7.97 7.53 -33.59
N GLY A 124 -7.12 7.99 -34.51
CA GLY A 124 -6.09 7.16 -35.12
C GLY A 124 -5.03 6.67 -34.14
N SER A 125 -4.56 7.56 -33.24
CA SER A 125 -3.55 7.21 -32.22
C SER A 125 -4.14 6.25 -31.17
N VAL A 126 -5.41 6.41 -30.82
CA VAL A 126 -6.15 5.51 -29.91
C VAL A 126 -6.34 4.14 -30.56
N SER A 127 -6.71 4.11 -31.85
CA SER A 127 -6.83 2.85 -32.59
C SER A 127 -5.48 2.11 -32.65
N ASN A 128 -4.40 2.86 -32.83
CA ASN A 128 -3.04 2.29 -32.82
C ASN A 128 -2.65 1.77 -31.43
N ALA A 129 -3.00 2.50 -30.37
CA ALA A 129 -2.75 2.06 -28.99
C ALA A 129 -3.58 0.81 -28.63
N GLN A 130 -4.83 0.72 -29.11
CA GLN A 130 -5.66 -0.48 -28.97
C GLN A 130 -5.08 -1.66 -29.73
N THR A 131 -4.58 -1.42 -30.95
CA THR A 131 -3.91 -2.44 -31.75
C THR A 131 -2.62 -2.91 -31.06
N LEU A 132 -1.86 -1.96 -30.50
CA LEU A 132 -0.64 -2.27 -29.75
C LEU A 132 -0.94 -3.05 -28.47
N LYS A 133 -2.01 -2.67 -27.75
CA LYS A 133 -2.49 -3.44 -26.60
C LYS A 133 -2.82 -4.88 -26.98
N GLN A 134 -3.58 -5.06 -28.06
CA GLN A 134 -3.91 -6.40 -28.53
C GLN A 134 -2.66 -7.22 -28.89
N SER A 135 -1.66 -6.57 -29.52
CA SER A 135 -0.39 -7.20 -29.81
C SER A 135 0.35 -7.59 -28.53
N LEU A 136 0.45 -6.66 -27.59
CA LEU A 136 1.10 -6.87 -26.30
C LEU A 136 0.36 -7.92 -25.44
N ASP A 137 -0.97 -7.95 -25.43
CA ASP A 137 -1.76 -8.99 -24.76
C ASP A 137 -1.47 -10.38 -25.37
N SER A 138 -1.30 -10.43 -26.71
CA SER A 138 -0.90 -11.65 -27.41
C SER A 138 0.51 -12.09 -27.01
N ASP A 139 1.45 -11.16 -26.96
CA ASP A 139 2.86 -11.44 -26.63
C ASP A 139 3.02 -11.88 -25.17
N ILE A 140 2.23 -11.30 -24.26
CA ILE A 140 2.17 -11.72 -22.85
C ILE A 140 1.55 -13.12 -22.72
N ALA A 141 0.50 -13.40 -23.48
CA ALA A 141 -0.08 -14.75 -23.49
C ALA A 141 0.93 -15.80 -24.00
N GLN A 142 1.68 -15.45 -25.05
CA GLN A 142 2.77 -16.28 -25.56
C GLN A 142 3.91 -16.38 -24.53
N GLY A 143 4.29 -15.26 -23.85
CA GLY A 143 5.27 -15.25 -22.79
C GLY A 143 4.89 -16.10 -21.59
N THR A 144 3.61 -16.14 -21.25
CA THR A 144 3.09 -17.01 -20.21
C THR A 144 3.18 -18.49 -20.60
N THR A 145 2.87 -18.80 -21.85
CA THR A 145 3.02 -20.16 -22.38
C THR A 145 4.49 -20.59 -22.36
N LEU A 146 5.36 -19.71 -22.88
CA LEU A 146 6.79 -19.99 -22.91
C LEU A 146 7.40 -20.13 -21.52
N LYS A 147 6.96 -19.33 -20.56
CA LYS A 147 7.37 -19.48 -19.17
C LYS A 147 6.96 -20.85 -18.63
N THR A 148 5.70 -21.25 -18.84
CA THR A 148 5.22 -22.59 -18.45
C THR A 148 6.05 -23.69 -19.08
N ASP A 149 6.40 -23.53 -20.37
CA ASP A 149 7.22 -24.48 -21.09
C ASP A 149 8.66 -24.50 -20.57
N LEU A 150 9.25 -23.34 -20.28
CA LEU A 150 10.58 -23.21 -19.68
C LEU A 150 10.63 -23.89 -18.31
N GLU A 151 9.64 -23.65 -17.48
CA GLU A 151 9.49 -24.26 -16.15
C GLU A 151 9.32 -25.77 -16.23
N SER A 152 8.55 -26.22 -17.22
CA SER A 152 8.45 -27.64 -17.59
C SER A 152 9.83 -28.23 -17.92
N ASN A 153 10.60 -27.52 -18.71
CA ASN A 153 11.92 -27.95 -19.16
C ASN A 153 12.99 -27.89 -18.07
N ILE A 154 12.92 -26.90 -17.19
CA ILE A 154 13.79 -26.81 -15.99
C ILE A 154 13.56 -28.05 -15.11
N THR A 155 12.31 -28.46 -14.91
CA THR A 155 11.96 -29.68 -14.17
C THR A 155 12.53 -30.92 -14.79
N GLN A 156 12.39 -31.06 -16.13
CA GLN A 156 13.01 -32.16 -16.87
C GLN A 156 14.54 -32.15 -16.78
N GLY A 157 15.11 -30.94 -16.86
CA GLY A 157 16.53 -30.73 -16.72
C GLY A 157 17.08 -31.19 -15.38
N THR A 158 16.37 -30.95 -14.28
CA THR A 158 16.80 -31.37 -12.94
C THR A 158 16.64 -32.87 -12.74
N ALA A 159 15.60 -33.46 -13.31
CA ALA A 159 15.44 -34.92 -13.32
C ALA A 159 16.57 -35.60 -14.09
N LEU A 160 16.91 -35.03 -15.26
CA LEU A 160 18.02 -35.56 -16.08
C LEU A 160 19.37 -35.40 -15.37
N LYS A 161 19.62 -34.28 -14.69
CA LYS A 161 20.81 -34.09 -13.85
C LYS A 161 20.89 -35.15 -12.74
N SER A 162 19.78 -35.40 -12.05
CA SER A 162 19.72 -36.43 -11.01
C SER A 162 20.00 -37.84 -11.55
N GLN A 163 19.47 -38.17 -12.75
CA GLN A 163 19.75 -39.42 -13.43
C GLN A 163 21.21 -39.52 -13.83
N LEU A 164 21.82 -38.44 -14.31
CA LEU A 164 23.24 -38.39 -14.64
C LEU A 164 24.11 -38.54 -13.39
N ASP A 165 23.81 -37.86 -12.30
CA ASP A 165 24.57 -38.02 -11.06
C ASP A 165 24.48 -39.46 -10.52
N ALA A 166 23.34 -40.10 -10.65
CA ALA A 166 23.17 -41.51 -10.33
C ALA A 166 23.99 -42.44 -11.27
N ALA A 167 24.02 -42.12 -12.57
CA ALA A 167 24.82 -42.85 -13.52
C ALA A 167 26.33 -42.69 -13.26
N VAL A 168 26.77 -41.47 -12.95
CA VAL A 168 28.16 -41.20 -12.56
C VAL A 168 28.54 -41.99 -11.30
N LYS A 169 27.68 -41.99 -10.26
CA LYS A 169 27.92 -42.78 -9.04
C LYS A 169 27.99 -44.28 -9.28
N THR A 170 27.16 -44.77 -10.21
CA THR A 170 27.18 -46.17 -10.64
C THR A 170 28.47 -46.50 -11.38
N ALA A 171 28.94 -45.60 -12.24
CA ALA A 171 30.19 -45.76 -12.96
C ALA A 171 31.42 -45.75 -12.03
N ASP A 172 31.43 -44.87 -11.00
CA ASP A 172 32.47 -44.86 -9.98
C ASP A 172 32.52 -46.18 -9.18
N THR A 173 31.32 -46.69 -8.87
CA THR A 173 31.23 -48.02 -8.22
C THR A 173 31.72 -49.13 -9.14
N SER A 174 31.37 -49.05 -10.42
CA SER A 174 31.87 -50.01 -11.43
C SER A 174 33.39 -49.92 -11.61
N LYS A 175 33.93 -48.69 -11.59
CA LYS A 175 35.37 -48.48 -11.63
C LYS A 175 36.08 -49.08 -10.42
N LYS A 176 35.57 -48.87 -9.21
CA LYS A 176 36.13 -49.47 -7.98
C LYS A 176 36.06 -51.00 -8.04
N ASN A 177 34.98 -51.53 -8.58
CA ASN A 177 34.84 -52.98 -8.77
C ASN A 177 35.82 -53.49 -9.81
N LEU A 178 36.07 -52.74 -10.89
CA LEU A 178 37.07 -53.05 -11.89
C LEU A 178 38.49 -53.04 -11.32
N ASP A 179 38.83 -52.03 -10.51
CA ASP A 179 40.13 -51.91 -9.84
C ASP A 179 40.35 -53.06 -8.85
N ALA A 180 39.32 -53.45 -8.10
CA ALA A 180 39.34 -54.65 -7.24
C ALA A 180 39.49 -55.95 -8.05
N SER A 181 38.83 -56.06 -9.20
CA SER A 181 38.98 -57.19 -10.12
C SER A 181 40.33 -57.23 -10.78
N ASN A 182 40.96 -56.11 -11.09
CA ASN A 182 42.33 -56.00 -11.56
C ASN A 182 43.33 -56.45 -10.51
N THR A 183 43.08 -56.22 -9.24
CA THR A 183 43.92 -56.73 -8.14
C THR A 183 43.76 -58.27 -7.96
N ALA A 184 42.55 -58.76 -8.24
CA ALA A 184 42.31 -60.22 -8.26
C ALA A 184 42.76 -60.92 -9.58
N ALA A 185 43.08 -60.14 -10.61
CA ALA A 185 43.28 -60.57 -11.99
C ALA A 185 44.62 -61.29 -12.31
N GLY A 186 45.39 -61.64 -11.33
CA GLY A 186 46.46 -62.58 -11.55
C GLY A 186 46.00 -64.00 -11.96
N LYS A 187 44.66 -64.25 -11.93
CA LYS A 187 44.08 -65.58 -12.22
C LYS A 187 43.02 -65.63 -13.35
N THR A 188 42.65 -64.49 -13.92
CA THR A 188 41.58 -64.51 -14.97
C THR A 188 41.75 -63.41 -16.03
N LYS A 189 42.92 -63.39 -16.69
CA LYS A 189 43.23 -62.40 -17.73
C LYS A 189 42.16 -62.35 -18.87
N ALA A 190 41.58 -63.48 -19.24
CA ALA A 190 40.54 -63.50 -20.28
C ALA A 190 39.21 -62.85 -19.88
N ALA A 191 38.83 -62.97 -18.61
CA ALA A 191 37.63 -62.29 -18.11
C ALA A 191 37.91 -60.77 -17.91
N LEU A 192 39.16 -60.41 -17.53
CA LEU A 192 39.58 -59.04 -17.38
C LEU A 192 39.59 -58.24 -18.68
N ASP A 193 40.08 -58.88 -19.80
CA ASP A 193 40.12 -58.21 -21.09
C ASP A 193 38.70 -57.92 -21.62
N THR A 194 37.71 -58.80 -21.37
CA THR A 194 36.30 -58.57 -21.70
C THR A 194 35.69 -57.45 -20.83
N SER A 195 36.02 -57.47 -19.50
CA SER A 195 35.54 -56.42 -18.57
C SER A 195 36.18 -55.07 -18.86
N ASN A 196 37.48 -55.03 -19.21
CA ASN A 196 38.16 -53.80 -19.60
C ASN A 196 37.57 -53.19 -20.90
N THR A 197 37.22 -54.05 -21.89
CA THR A 197 36.56 -53.57 -23.13
C THR A 197 35.21 -52.97 -22.81
N THR A 198 34.41 -53.63 -21.95
CA THR A 198 33.12 -53.11 -21.50
C THR A 198 33.24 -51.83 -20.68
N ALA A 199 34.19 -51.77 -19.74
CA ALA A 199 34.47 -50.59 -18.89
C ALA A 199 34.95 -49.39 -19.72
N THR A 200 35.78 -49.61 -20.73
CA THR A 200 36.26 -48.56 -21.64
C THR A 200 35.10 -48.01 -22.46
N LYS A 201 34.21 -48.89 -22.94
CA LYS A 201 33.00 -48.45 -23.63
C LYS A 201 32.09 -47.64 -22.70
N THR A 202 31.82 -48.11 -21.47
CA THR A 202 31.00 -47.42 -20.47
C THR A 202 31.61 -46.09 -20.07
N LYS A 203 32.96 -46.00 -19.90
CA LYS A 203 33.65 -44.76 -19.64
C LYS A 203 33.51 -43.77 -20.80
N THR A 204 33.68 -44.21 -22.02
CA THR A 204 33.53 -43.36 -23.21
C THR A 204 32.09 -42.83 -23.33
N ASP A 205 31.11 -43.70 -23.09
CA ASP A 205 29.69 -43.35 -23.12
C ASP A 205 29.35 -42.36 -21.97
N LEU A 206 29.96 -42.55 -20.77
CA LEU A 206 29.79 -41.66 -19.61
C LEU A 206 30.46 -40.30 -19.82
N ASP A 207 31.70 -40.27 -20.36
CA ASP A 207 32.41 -39.06 -20.69
C ASP A 207 31.66 -38.24 -21.75
N ALA A 208 31.07 -38.90 -22.74
CA ALA A 208 30.19 -38.28 -23.73
C ALA A 208 28.91 -37.73 -23.11
N THR A 209 28.29 -38.49 -22.20
CA THR A 209 27.08 -38.07 -21.46
C THR A 209 27.37 -36.90 -20.53
N ASN A 210 28.49 -36.91 -19.78
CA ASN A 210 28.96 -35.82 -18.94
C ASN A 210 29.21 -34.55 -19.75
N LYS A 211 29.88 -34.66 -20.90
CA LYS A 211 30.11 -33.53 -21.80
C LYS A 211 28.80 -32.93 -22.31
N THR A 212 27.86 -33.80 -22.68
CA THR A 212 26.53 -33.36 -23.08
C THR A 212 25.77 -32.68 -21.94
N ALA A 213 25.81 -33.25 -20.72
CA ALA A 213 25.18 -32.67 -19.54
C ALA A 213 25.81 -31.35 -19.12
N THR A 214 27.15 -31.22 -19.16
CA THR A 214 27.83 -29.95 -18.89
C THR A 214 27.47 -28.89 -19.93
N SER A 215 27.39 -29.28 -21.19
CA SER A 215 26.93 -28.39 -22.27
C SER A 215 25.48 -27.94 -22.06
N LEU A 216 24.61 -28.90 -21.64
CA LEU A 216 23.20 -28.64 -21.35
C LEU A 216 23.03 -27.74 -20.11
N ASP A 217 23.80 -28.00 -19.06
CA ASP A 217 23.81 -27.19 -17.83
C ASP A 217 24.28 -25.75 -18.10
N THR A 218 25.34 -25.59 -18.90
CA THR A 218 25.83 -24.29 -19.36
C THR A 218 24.76 -23.57 -20.21
N SER A 219 24.14 -24.29 -21.15
CA SER A 219 23.09 -23.76 -21.99
C SER A 219 21.86 -23.40 -21.19
N LEU A 220 21.47 -24.22 -20.21
CA LEU A 220 20.39 -23.93 -19.27
C LEU A 220 20.69 -22.70 -18.41
N GLY A 221 21.90 -22.60 -17.84
CA GLY A 221 22.33 -21.43 -17.10
C GLY A 221 22.27 -20.14 -17.93
N THR A 222 22.70 -20.20 -19.19
CA THR A 222 22.58 -19.07 -20.13
C THR A 222 21.12 -18.70 -20.36
N LYS A 223 20.26 -19.70 -20.59
CA LYS A 223 18.84 -19.45 -20.87
C LYS A 223 18.04 -18.98 -19.66
N ILE A 224 18.39 -19.44 -18.46
CA ILE A 224 17.84 -18.89 -17.22
C ILE A 224 18.24 -17.41 -17.07
N THR A 225 19.51 -17.08 -17.35
CA THR A 225 19.99 -15.69 -17.31
C THR A 225 19.29 -14.82 -18.37
N GLU A 226 19.15 -15.31 -19.60
CA GLU A 226 18.41 -14.64 -20.67
C GLU A 226 16.92 -14.47 -20.30
N GLY A 227 16.29 -15.48 -19.67
CA GLY A 227 14.91 -15.41 -19.20
C GLY A 227 14.73 -14.41 -18.05
N THR A 228 15.67 -14.36 -17.10
CA THR A 228 15.69 -13.37 -16.02
C THR A 228 15.85 -11.96 -16.59
N GLN A 229 16.80 -11.77 -17.52
CA GLN A 229 17.01 -10.49 -18.17
C GLN A 229 15.76 -10.03 -18.96
N LEU A 230 15.14 -10.95 -19.70
CA LEU A 230 13.88 -10.65 -20.41
C LEU A 230 12.79 -10.17 -19.45
N GLN A 231 12.68 -10.81 -18.28
CA GLN A 231 11.71 -10.45 -17.27
C GLN A 231 12.00 -9.05 -16.68
N GLU A 232 13.28 -8.75 -16.37
CA GLU A 232 13.71 -7.42 -15.93
C GLU A 232 13.45 -6.35 -17.00
N ASP A 233 13.80 -6.63 -18.26
CA ASP A 233 13.57 -5.73 -19.40
C ASP A 233 12.07 -5.46 -19.62
N LEU A 234 11.22 -6.47 -19.45
CA LEU A 234 9.77 -6.36 -19.56
C LEU A 234 9.18 -5.50 -18.43
N GLN A 235 9.66 -5.72 -17.20
CA GLN A 235 9.25 -4.94 -16.04
C GLN A 235 9.67 -3.47 -16.21
N GLU A 236 10.95 -3.21 -16.53
CA GLU A 236 11.49 -1.86 -16.77
C GLU A 236 10.75 -1.14 -17.90
N THR A 237 10.46 -1.86 -18.98
CA THR A 237 9.72 -1.32 -20.11
C THR A 237 8.28 -1.00 -19.74
N GLY A 238 7.62 -1.88 -19.00
CA GLY A 238 6.27 -1.67 -18.50
C GLY A 238 6.20 -0.46 -17.56
N GLU A 239 7.12 -0.37 -16.60
CA GLU A 239 7.24 0.78 -15.69
C GLU A 239 7.50 2.09 -16.45
N THR A 240 8.41 2.05 -17.45
CA THR A 240 8.72 3.22 -18.30
C THR A 240 7.51 3.68 -19.07
N ALA A 241 6.74 2.77 -19.65
CA ALA A 241 5.53 3.09 -20.38
C ALA A 241 4.42 3.66 -19.47
N VAL A 242 4.23 3.08 -18.27
CA VAL A 242 3.33 3.62 -17.25
C VAL A 242 3.73 5.04 -16.85
N ASN A 243 5.02 5.26 -16.56
CA ASN A 243 5.54 6.57 -16.19
C ASN A 243 5.37 7.60 -17.32
N ASN A 244 5.58 7.20 -18.58
CA ASN A 244 5.40 8.06 -19.73
C ASN A 244 3.93 8.45 -19.94
N ILE A 245 3.00 7.52 -19.76
CA ILE A 245 1.55 7.78 -19.84
C ILE A 245 1.12 8.70 -18.70
N GLN A 246 1.64 8.48 -17.48
CA GLN A 246 1.40 9.35 -16.35
C GLN A 246 1.94 10.77 -16.60
N ALA A 247 3.15 10.89 -17.16
CA ALA A 247 3.75 12.17 -17.52
C ALA A 247 2.92 12.91 -18.58
N GLU A 248 2.39 12.19 -19.58
CA GLU A 248 1.54 12.81 -20.60
C GLU A 248 0.18 13.23 -20.03
N ALA A 249 -0.44 12.42 -19.17
CA ALA A 249 -1.64 12.80 -18.44
C ALA A 249 -1.42 14.08 -17.62
N ASN A 250 -0.29 14.16 -16.91
CA ASN A 250 0.07 15.35 -16.13
C ASN A 250 0.33 16.57 -17.03
N LYS A 251 0.95 16.38 -18.19
CA LYS A 251 1.15 17.46 -19.19
C LYS A 251 -0.20 17.98 -19.73
N GLN A 252 -1.18 17.11 -19.97
CA GLN A 252 -2.53 17.55 -20.36
C GLN A 252 -3.20 18.36 -19.24
N ILE A 253 -3.05 17.93 -17.97
CA ILE A 253 -3.50 18.69 -16.80
C ILE A 253 -2.79 20.07 -16.77
N GLN A 254 -1.48 20.14 -17.03
CA GLN A 254 -0.75 21.40 -17.11
C GLN A 254 -1.27 22.31 -18.23
N ASN A 255 -1.53 21.77 -19.42
CA ASN A 255 -2.07 22.52 -20.55
C ASN A 255 -3.45 23.12 -20.23
N ILE A 256 -4.33 22.38 -19.55
CA ILE A 256 -5.63 22.88 -19.07
C ILE A 256 -5.41 23.94 -17.99
N THR A 257 -4.46 23.73 -17.09
CA THR A 257 -4.10 24.70 -16.05
C THR A 257 -3.60 26.01 -16.67
N ALA A 258 -2.74 25.93 -17.70
CA ALA A 258 -2.22 27.09 -18.43
C ALA A 258 -3.30 27.81 -19.27
N ALA A 259 -4.33 27.08 -19.74
CA ALA A 259 -5.42 27.63 -20.54
C ALA A 259 -6.46 28.46 -19.74
N GLY A 260 -6.27 28.66 -18.45
CA GLY A 260 -7.03 29.66 -17.70
C GLY A 260 -7.71 29.23 -16.41
N GLY A 261 -7.27 28.14 -15.77
CA GLY A 261 -8.00 27.68 -14.58
C GLY A 261 -7.20 27.29 -13.35
N GLY A 262 -5.89 27.17 -13.43
CA GLY A 262 -5.10 26.62 -12.34
C GLY A 262 -5.33 25.10 -12.14
N ILE A 263 -4.50 24.50 -11.28
CA ILE A 263 -4.48 23.05 -11.05
C ILE A 263 -5.80 22.53 -10.45
N GLU A 264 -6.44 23.30 -9.59
CA GLU A 264 -7.69 22.92 -8.93
C GLU A 264 -8.87 22.90 -9.91
N ASN A 265 -8.92 23.85 -10.84
CA ASN A 265 -9.92 23.84 -11.91
C ASN A 265 -9.70 22.66 -12.87
N ALA A 266 -8.44 22.33 -13.18
CA ALA A 266 -8.12 21.16 -13.97
C ALA A 266 -8.58 19.86 -13.29
N LEU A 267 -8.33 19.71 -11.98
CA LEU A 267 -8.81 18.59 -11.17
C LEU A 267 -10.33 18.55 -11.09
N SER A 268 -10.98 19.69 -10.86
CA SER A 268 -12.43 19.82 -10.82
C SER A 268 -13.07 19.32 -12.11
N ASN A 269 -12.58 19.79 -13.25
CA ASN A 269 -13.05 19.37 -14.57
C ASN A 269 -12.76 17.88 -14.82
N PHE A 270 -11.56 17.41 -14.48
CA PHE A 270 -11.18 16.01 -14.61
C PHE A 270 -12.13 15.08 -13.84
N PHE A 271 -12.43 15.41 -12.60
CA PHE A 271 -13.34 14.61 -11.77
C PHE A 271 -14.79 14.76 -12.19
N ALA A 272 -15.24 15.97 -12.57
CA ALA A 272 -16.61 16.20 -13.04
C ALA A 272 -16.98 15.32 -14.24
N LEU A 273 -16.05 15.18 -15.21
CA LEU A 273 -16.25 14.35 -16.40
C LEU A 273 -16.22 12.84 -16.13
N ARG A 274 -15.77 12.41 -14.94
CA ARG A 274 -15.72 11.00 -14.53
C ARG A 274 -16.81 10.59 -13.57
N ARG A 275 -17.71 11.50 -13.24
CA ARG A 275 -18.88 11.16 -12.44
C ARG A 275 -19.82 10.30 -13.26
N THR A 276 -20.25 9.21 -12.69
CA THR A 276 -21.08 8.19 -13.35
C THR A 276 -22.42 7.97 -12.68
N GLY A 277 -22.60 8.46 -11.45
CA GLY A 277 -23.77 8.19 -10.62
C GLY A 277 -23.86 6.76 -10.11
N LYS A 278 -22.80 5.97 -10.30
CA LYS A 278 -22.72 4.59 -9.82
C LYS A 278 -22.62 4.53 -8.31
N VAL A 279 -23.20 3.48 -7.73
CA VAL A 279 -23.20 3.24 -6.29
C VAL A 279 -22.50 1.92 -5.98
N TYR A 280 -21.36 2.02 -5.34
CA TYR A 280 -20.56 0.88 -4.91
C TYR A 280 -20.98 0.49 -3.49
N THR A 281 -21.70 -0.61 -3.38
CA THR A 281 -22.26 -1.07 -2.10
C THR A 281 -21.53 -2.30 -1.60
N THR A 282 -21.26 -2.32 -0.30
CA THR A 282 -20.80 -3.53 0.39
C THR A 282 -21.70 -3.80 1.59
N ARG A 283 -22.23 -4.99 1.67
CA ARG A 283 -23.02 -5.51 2.80
C ARG A 283 -22.09 -6.21 3.79
N ILE A 284 -22.14 -5.79 5.03
CA ILE A 284 -21.52 -6.48 6.18
C ILE A 284 -22.64 -7.00 7.07
N TYR A 285 -22.67 -8.29 7.32
CA TYR A 285 -23.64 -8.88 8.24
C TYR A 285 -23.30 -8.50 9.68
N LYS A 286 -24.33 -8.20 10.47
CA LYS A 286 -24.18 -7.96 11.90
C LYS A 286 -23.74 -9.24 12.62
N TYR A 287 -22.97 -9.09 13.68
CA TYR A 287 -22.34 -10.21 14.38
C TYR A 287 -23.34 -11.28 14.84
N ASP A 288 -24.53 -10.87 15.27
CA ASP A 288 -25.59 -11.78 15.70
C ASP A 288 -26.23 -12.57 14.54
N THR A 289 -26.10 -12.10 13.30
CA THR A 289 -26.53 -12.80 12.08
C THR A 289 -25.42 -13.66 11.50
N SER A 290 -24.19 -13.11 11.42
CA SER A 290 -23.01 -13.83 10.95
C SER A 290 -21.77 -13.32 11.64
N THR A 291 -20.99 -14.25 12.19
CA THR A 291 -19.70 -13.92 12.81
C THR A 291 -18.59 -13.67 11.80
N SER A 292 -18.81 -13.93 10.49
CA SER A 292 -17.84 -13.73 9.42
C SER A 292 -17.50 -12.26 9.27
N PRO A 293 -16.21 -11.89 9.18
CA PRO A 293 -15.79 -10.54 8.84
C PRO A 293 -15.94 -10.22 7.34
N THR A 294 -16.26 -11.23 6.51
CA THR A 294 -16.38 -11.08 5.06
C THR A 294 -17.79 -10.67 4.68
N GLY A 295 -17.88 -9.59 3.91
CA GLY A 295 -19.13 -9.07 3.37
C GLY A 295 -19.39 -9.49 1.93
N VAL A 296 -20.42 -8.89 1.34
CA VAL A 296 -20.86 -9.13 -0.04
C VAL A 296 -20.89 -7.80 -0.79
N LYS A 297 -20.27 -7.76 -1.95
CA LYS A 297 -20.33 -6.62 -2.87
C LYS A 297 -21.65 -6.65 -3.65
N LEU A 298 -22.31 -5.51 -3.74
CA LEU A 298 -23.62 -5.33 -4.35
C LEU A 298 -23.60 -4.11 -5.30
N ASN A 299 -24.63 -4.00 -6.13
CA ASN A 299 -24.79 -2.92 -7.11
C ASN A 299 -23.56 -2.81 -8.04
N ASP A 300 -23.07 -1.63 -8.29
CA ASP A 300 -21.91 -1.40 -9.16
C ASP A 300 -20.57 -1.93 -8.56
N ASN A 301 -20.60 -2.42 -7.32
CA ASN A 301 -19.45 -3.07 -6.68
C ASN A 301 -19.38 -4.58 -6.95
N GLU A 302 -20.45 -5.19 -7.46
CA GLU A 302 -20.52 -6.62 -7.72
C GLU A 302 -19.48 -7.03 -8.78
N GLY A 303 -18.75 -8.11 -8.49
CA GLY A 303 -17.71 -8.66 -9.36
C GLY A 303 -16.38 -7.92 -9.38
N LEU A 304 -16.29 -6.69 -8.85
CA LEU A 304 -15.03 -5.95 -8.81
C LEU A 304 -14.08 -6.56 -7.75
N VAL A 305 -12.82 -6.71 -8.13
CA VAL A 305 -11.77 -7.31 -7.30
C VAL A 305 -10.66 -6.30 -7.01
N ARG A 306 -10.24 -6.24 -5.75
CA ARG A 306 -9.03 -5.55 -5.31
C ARG A 306 -8.12 -6.54 -4.59
N LYS A 307 -6.85 -6.60 -4.99
CA LYS A 307 -5.78 -7.35 -4.29
C LYS A 307 -4.61 -6.42 -4.08
N PRO A 308 -4.02 -6.38 -2.88
CA PRO A 308 -2.90 -5.49 -2.61
C PRO A 308 -1.62 -5.96 -3.30
N SER A 309 -0.73 -5.02 -3.56
CA SER A 309 0.56 -5.21 -4.22
C SER A 309 1.70 -5.31 -3.20
N THR A 310 2.90 -5.65 -3.71
CA THR A 310 4.18 -5.45 -2.99
C THR A 310 5.14 -4.65 -3.89
N ASN A 311 6.40 -4.51 -3.48
CA ASN A 311 7.44 -3.91 -4.32
C ASN A 311 7.76 -4.75 -5.57
N THR A 312 7.45 -6.04 -5.54
CA THR A 312 7.81 -7.01 -6.59
C THR A 312 6.61 -7.70 -7.23
N VAL A 313 5.43 -7.60 -6.61
CA VAL A 313 4.22 -8.25 -7.09
C VAL A 313 3.11 -7.22 -7.20
N ILE A 314 2.58 -7.05 -8.40
CA ILE A 314 1.40 -6.21 -8.60
C ILE A 314 0.13 -7.02 -8.31
N GLY A 315 -0.76 -6.43 -7.51
CA GLY A 315 -2.07 -7.00 -7.21
C GLY A 315 -3.07 -6.78 -8.35
N GLN A 316 -4.32 -7.09 -8.08
CA GLN A 316 -5.43 -6.81 -8.99
C GLN A 316 -6.15 -5.53 -8.57
N ASP A 317 -6.52 -4.69 -9.52
CA ASP A 317 -7.21 -3.43 -9.25
C ASP A 317 -8.25 -3.10 -10.32
N ASP A 318 -9.45 -3.63 -10.15
CA ASP A 318 -10.58 -3.35 -11.04
C ASP A 318 -11.17 -1.95 -10.82
N TYR A 319 -10.77 -1.23 -9.75
CA TYR A 319 -11.24 0.12 -9.42
C TYR A 319 -10.40 1.23 -10.02
N ARG A 320 -9.24 0.90 -10.56
CA ARG A 320 -8.20 1.84 -10.97
C ARG A 320 -8.69 2.93 -11.93
N GLU A 321 -9.62 2.61 -12.84
CA GLU A 321 -10.17 3.53 -13.82
C GLU A 321 -11.52 4.12 -13.42
N ILE A 322 -12.03 3.74 -12.25
CA ILE A 322 -13.31 4.25 -11.75
C ILE A 322 -13.06 5.58 -11.05
N GLY A 323 -13.63 6.66 -11.57
CA GLY A 323 -13.36 8.04 -11.17
C GLY A 323 -13.31 8.28 -9.67
N VAL A 324 -14.27 7.74 -8.90
CA VAL A 324 -14.39 7.95 -7.46
C VAL A 324 -13.31 7.23 -6.64
N PHE A 325 -12.58 6.26 -7.23
CA PHE A 325 -11.45 5.56 -6.62
C PHE A 325 -10.10 6.00 -7.18
N MET A 326 -10.09 6.85 -8.21
CA MET A 326 -8.85 7.45 -8.70
C MET A 326 -8.27 8.40 -7.66
N HIS A 327 -6.96 8.33 -7.47
CA HIS A 327 -6.23 9.22 -6.59
C HIS A 327 -4.90 9.61 -7.21
N PHE A 328 -4.41 10.78 -6.87
CA PHE A 328 -3.17 11.32 -7.37
C PHE A 328 -2.33 11.90 -6.23
N PRO A 329 -1.05 11.54 -6.12
CA PRO A 329 -0.17 12.22 -5.19
C PRO A 329 -0.07 13.72 -5.52
N CYS A 330 -0.25 14.54 -4.50
CA CYS A 330 -0.20 16.00 -4.64
C CYS A 330 0.61 16.64 -3.52
N ASN A 331 1.06 17.87 -3.74
CA ASN A 331 1.40 18.76 -2.64
C ASN A 331 0.17 19.59 -2.29
N PHE A 332 -0.03 19.83 -1.00
CA PHE A 332 -1.19 20.58 -0.55
C PHE A 332 -0.83 21.64 0.51
N THR A 333 -1.70 22.60 0.65
CA THR A 333 -1.71 23.57 1.74
C THR A 333 -3.12 23.76 2.26
N VAL A 334 -3.23 24.29 3.47
CA VAL A 334 -4.50 24.70 4.09
C VAL A 334 -4.43 26.20 4.34
N ASP A 335 -5.41 26.95 3.88
CA ASP A 335 -5.46 28.38 4.09
C ASP A 335 -5.93 28.74 5.51
N ASN A 336 -5.95 30.03 5.83
CA ASN A 336 -6.35 30.53 7.15
C ASN A 336 -7.86 30.43 7.44
N LYS A 337 -8.66 30.03 6.46
CA LYS A 337 -10.09 29.75 6.58
C LYS A 337 -10.39 28.24 6.62
N GLY A 338 -9.37 27.40 6.41
CA GLY A 338 -9.49 25.95 6.40
C GLY A 338 -9.80 25.34 5.03
N PHE A 339 -9.74 26.09 3.93
CA PHE A 339 -9.84 25.53 2.58
C PHE A 339 -8.56 24.81 2.20
N ASN A 340 -8.72 23.69 1.55
CA ASN A 340 -7.64 22.84 1.06
C ASN A 340 -7.24 23.25 -0.36
N HIS A 341 -5.94 23.38 -0.59
CA HIS A 341 -5.39 23.76 -1.89
C HIS A 341 -4.39 22.73 -2.38
N VAL A 342 -4.52 22.32 -3.64
CA VAL A 342 -3.53 21.53 -4.35
C VAL A 342 -2.52 22.48 -5.00
N THR A 343 -1.25 22.36 -4.62
CA THR A 343 -0.19 23.25 -5.12
C THR A 343 0.63 22.63 -6.24
N ALA A 344 0.73 21.30 -6.28
CA ALA A 344 1.35 20.54 -7.37
C ALA A 344 0.83 19.11 -7.40
N LEU A 345 0.83 18.45 -8.57
CA LEU A 345 0.57 17.02 -8.73
C LEU A 345 1.86 16.28 -9.06
N GLN A 346 1.95 15.00 -8.68
CA GLN A 346 3.08 14.15 -9.06
C GLN A 346 3.26 14.15 -10.58
N GLY A 347 4.50 14.33 -11.02
CA GLY A 347 4.87 14.49 -12.42
C GLY A 347 4.98 15.95 -12.88
N GLN A 348 4.52 16.92 -12.10
CA GLN A 348 4.77 18.34 -12.36
C GLN A 348 6.14 18.77 -11.81
N PRO A 349 6.81 19.77 -12.42
CA PRO A 349 8.13 20.23 -11.99
C PRO A 349 8.19 20.71 -10.54
N ASP A 350 7.08 21.27 -10.04
CA ASP A 350 6.99 21.84 -8.69
C ASP A 350 6.62 20.80 -7.63
N PHE A 351 6.23 19.59 -8.01
CA PHE A 351 5.95 18.53 -7.07
C PHE A 351 7.21 18.12 -6.30
N ARG A 352 7.07 18.05 -4.99
CA ARG A 352 8.12 17.57 -4.09
C ARG A 352 7.57 16.47 -3.19
N LYS A 353 8.33 15.38 -3.06
CA LYS A 353 7.99 14.25 -2.20
C LYS A 353 8.66 14.35 -0.83
N THR A 354 9.74 15.10 -0.74
CA THR A 354 10.62 15.23 0.44
C THR A 354 10.85 16.68 0.81
N GLY A 355 11.29 16.92 2.05
CA GLY A 355 11.61 18.24 2.56
C GLY A 355 10.41 18.92 3.23
N LYS A 356 10.43 20.27 3.30
CA LYS A 356 9.40 21.09 3.97
C LYS A 356 8.14 21.22 3.11
N VAL A 357 7.47 20.11 2.86
CA VAL A 357 6.28 20.04 2.01
C VAL A 357 5.30 19.03 2.58
N ASP A 358 4.00 19.26 2.37
CA ASP A 358 2.98 18.26 2.64
C ASP A 358 2.60 17.53 1.36
N VAL A 359 2.70 16.21 1.43
CA VAL A 359 2.28 15.31 0.37
C VAL A 359 0.97 14.67 0.77
N GLY A 360 0.00 14.73 -0.11
CA GLY A 360 -1.31 14.12 0.03
C GLY A 360 -1.69 13.26 -1.16
N GLU A 361 -2.79 12.57 -1.02
CA GLU A 361 -3.52 11.94 -2.12
C GLU A 361 -4.78 12.75 -2.38
N VAL A 362 -4.92 13.31 -3.59
CA VAL A 362 -6.14 13.99 -4.01
C VAL A 362 -7.05 13.02 -4.72
N THR A 363 -8.32 12.98 -4.33
CA THR A 363 -9.36 12.09 -4.85
C THR A 363 -10.60 12.87 -5.24
N MET A 364 -11.47 12.29 -6.04
CA MET A 364 -12.77 12.85 -6.34
C MET A 364 -13.59 13.00 -5.06
N SER A 365 -14.35 14.09 -4.93
CA SER A 365 -15.38 14.23 -3.88
C SER A 365 -16.39 13.11 -3.97
N ALA A 366 -16.65 12.48 -2.83
CA ALA A 366 -17.49 11.31 -2.75
C ALA A 366 -18.71 11.52 -1.84
N TRP A 367 -19.65 10.62 -2.00
CA TRP A 367 -20.89 10.54 -1.26
C TRP A 367 -20.96 9.19 -0.56
N VAL A 368 -21.38 9.21 0.68
CA VAL A 368 -21.48 8.01 1.53
C VAL A 368 -22.86 7.90 2.13
N GLY A 369 -23.33 6.69 2.30
CA GLY A 369 -24.58 6.38 2.97
C GLY A 369 -24.50 5.04 3.68
N ILE A 370 -25.30 4.89 4.72
CA ILE A 370 -25.39 3.67 5.52
C ILE A 370 -26.87 3.25 5.58
N THR A 371 -27.17 2.04 5.13
CA THR A 371 -28.47 1.42 5.39
C THR A 371 -28.31 0.40 6.52
N ASP A 372 -28.79 0.77 7.70
CA ASP A 372 -28.74 -0.09 8.89
C ASP A 372 -30.00 -0.96 8.95
N ASN A 373 -29.85 -2.25 8.59
CA ASN A 373 -30.90 -3.25 8.64
C ASN A 373 -30.72 -4.12 9.91
N PRO A 374 -31.75 -4.77 10.47
CA PRO A 374 -31.61 -5.67 11.60
C PRO A 374 -30.52 -6.73 11.45
N GLU A 375 -30.29 -7.26 10.25
CA GLU A 375 -29.37 -8.39 10.00
C GLU A 375 -28.02 -7.95 9.44
N TYR A 376 -27.92 -6.78 8.81
CA TYR A 376 -26.73 -6.30 8.12
C TYR A 376 -26.66 -4.78 8.08
N VAL A 377 -25.50 -4.30 7.66
CA VAL A 377 -25.25 -2.90 7.34
C VAL A 377 -24.75 -2.83 5.90
N ASP A 378 -25.46 -2.07 5.05
CA ASP A 378 -25.01 -1.75 3.71
C ASP A 378 -24.26 -0.41 3.74
N TYR A 379 -23.00 -0.45 3.30
CA TYR A 379 -22.15 0.71 3.11
C TYR A 379 -22.18 1.11 1.66
N HIS A 380 -22.61 2.32 1.40
CA HIS A 380 -22.74 2.87 0.06
C HIS A 380 -21.68 3.94 -0.18
N TYR A 381 -21.02 3.88 -1.31
CA TYR A 381 -20.03 4.85 -1.76
C TYR A 381 -20.31 5.24 -3.21
N SER A 382 -20.33 6.54 -3.52
CA SER A 382 -20.68 7.03 -4.85
C SER A 382 -19.93 8.32 -5.18
N ASP A 383 -19.81 8.62 -6.46
CA ASP A 383 -19.36 9.92 -6.97
C ASP A 383 -20.46 10.99 -7.00
N SER A 384 -21.69 10.63 -6.68
CA SER A 384 -22.88 11.48 -6.90
C SER A 384 -23.89 11.31 -5.76
N PRO A 385 -24.75 12.32 -5.50
CA PRO A 385 -25.84 12.17 -4.56
C PRO A 385 -26.82 11.10 -4.99
N ASN A 386 -27.43 10.43 -4.03
CA ASN A 386 -28.53 9.50 -4.23
C ASN A 386 -29.50 9.61 -3.05
N GLU A 387 -30.60 10.31 -3.23
CA GLU A 387 -31.58 10.57 -2.18
C GLU A 387 -32.28 9.28 -1.70
N ALA A 388 -32.51 8.33 -2.61
CA ALA A 388 -33.17 7.06 -2.27
C ALA A 388 -32.34 6.22 -1.29
N LEU A 389 -31.02 6.35 -1.32
CA LEU A 389 -30.09 5.70 -0.40
C LEU A 389 -29.61 6.63 0.72
N GLY A 390 -30.12 7.85 0.82
CA GLY A 390 -29.74 8.82 1.81
C GLY A 390 -28.27 9.23 1.75
N LEU A 391 -27.64 9.18 0.55
CA LEU A 391 -26.22 9.50 0.43
C LEU A 391 -25.98 10.96 0.76
N ARG A 392 -24.94 11.19 1.56
CA ARG A 392 -24.42 12.50 1.93
C ARG A 392 -22.98 12.67 1.46
N PRO A 393 -22.53 13.90 1.20
CA PRO A 393 -21.13 14.11 0.90
C PRO A 393 -20.27 13.63 2.10
N MET A 394 -19.16 12.98 1.81
CA MET A 394 -18.16 12.71 2.84
C MET A 394 -17.68 14.02 3.48
N GLY A 395 -17.28 13.98 4.74
CA GLY A 395 -16.85 15.19 5.44
C GLY A 395 -15.73 15.93 4.71
N GLU A 396 -14.79 15.18 4.14
CA GLU A 396 -13.66 15.72 3.37
C GLU A 396 -14.09 16.38 2.05
N SER A 397 -15.29 16.06 1.59
CA SER A 397 -15.92 16.71 0.42
C SER A 397 -16.58 18.04 0.75
N ILE A 398 -16.68 18.41 2.03
CA ILE A 398 -17.37 19.62 2.47
C ILE A 398 -16.34 20.69 2.82
N ASN A 399 -16.43 21.82 2.13
CA ASN A 399 -15.62 23.01 2.44
C ASN A 399 -16.01 23.64 3.77
N PRO A 400 -15.16 24.50 4.37
CA PRO A 400 -15.49 25.24 5.59
C PRO A 400 -16.79 26.06 5.52
N ASP A 401 -17.19 26.53 4.35
CA ASP A 401 -18.42 27.31 4.09
C ASP A 401 -19.66 26.43 3.81
N GLY A 402 -19.55 25.10 3.90
CA GLY A 402 -20.63 24.16 3.65
C GLY A 402 -20.84 23.80 2.16
N THR A 403 -20.12 24.41 1.24
CA THR A 403 -20.14 24.03 -0.17
C THR A 403 -19.43 22.69 -0.42
N ILE A 404 -19.72 22.04 -1.54
CA ILE A 404 -19.05 20.80 -1.92
C ILE A 404 -17.76 21.13 -2.66
N SER A 405 -16.64 20.65 -2.12
CA SER A 405 -15.35 20.66 -2.82
C SER A 405 -15.40 19.73 -4.04
N PRO A 406 -14.77 20.04 -5.15
CA PRO A 406 -14.68 19.12 -6.29
C PRO A 406 -13.81 17.90 -6.02
N PHE A 407 -12.96 17.95 -4.99
CA PHE A 407 -12.02 16.88 -4.60
C PHE A 407 -11.84 16.83 -3.08
N MET A 408 -11.34 15.71 -2.61
CA MET A 408 -10.87 15.49 -1.24
C MET A 408 -9.35 15.35 -1.25
N ILE A 409 -8.68 15.70 -0.14
CA ILE A 409 -7.25 15.48 0.04
C ILE A 409 -7.04 14.76 1.37
N HIS A 410 -6.21 13.72 1.34
CA HIS A 410 -5.74 13.02 2.55
C HIS A 410 -4.23 13.15 2.64
N GLY A 411 -3.70 13.38 3.85
CA GLY A 411 -2.25 13.32 4.07
C GLY A 411 -1.71 11.93 3.70
N LYS A 412 -0.69 11.92 2.83
CA LYS A 412 -0.14 10.65 2.32
C LYS A 412 0.69 9.92 3.35
N TYR A 413 1.46 10.66 4.15
CA TYR A 413 2.42 10.11 5.11
C TYR A 413 2.07 10.53 6.54
N GLY A 414 2.55 9.74 7.51
CA GLY A 414 2.62 10.17 8.89
C GLY A 414 3.44 11.46 9.04
N ALA A 415 3.19 12.22 10.10
CA ALA A 415 3.93 13.44 10.36
C ALA A 415 5.35 13.14 10.81
N GLY A 416 6.33 13.67 10.09
CA GLY A 416 7.72 13.80 10.55
C GLY A 416 8.06 15.24 10.90
N ASP A 417 9.10 15.44 11.71
CA ASP A 417 9.52 16.78 12.16
C ASP A 417 10.70 17.29 11.33
N ILE A 418 10.56 18.49 10.78
CA ILE A 418 11.68 19.23 10.19
C ILE A 418 11.77 20.60 10.89
N ASP A 419 12.86 20.84 11.60
CA ASP A 419 13.12 22.09 12.32
C ASP A 419 12.00 22.49 13.31
N GLY A 420 11.40 21.51 13.96
CA GLY A 420 10.34 21.70 14.93
C GLY A 420 8.94 21.89 14.34
N VAL A 421 8.75 21.68 13.03
CA VAL A 421 7.48 21.79 12.29
C VAL A 421 7.12 20.44 11.71
N PRO A 422 5.85 19.97 11.85
CA PRO A 422 5.41 18.69 11.29
C PRO A 422 5.16 18.77 9.79
N TYR A 423 5.55 17.73 9.04
CA TYR A 423 5.29 17.60 7.61
C TYR A 423 4.85 16.18 7.23
N SER A 424 3.88 16.06 6.33
CA SER A 424 3.57 14.84 5.59
C SER A 424 4.55 14.71 4.43
N SER A 425 5.74 14.21 4.68
CA SER A 425 6.84 14.17 3.71
C SER A 425 7.57 12.83 3.83
N ALA A 426 8.08 12.31 2.70
CA ALA A 426 8.77 11.02 2.69
C ALA A 426 10.18 11.09 3.29
N GLY A 427 10.63 9.97 3.85
CA GLY A 427 11.98 9.78 4.41
C GLY A 427 12.16 10.29 5.83
N LEU A 428 11.10 10.71 6.50
CA LEU A 428 11.16 11.28 7.85
C LEU A 428 10.94 10.20 8.92
N ILE A 429 11.63 10.38 10.05
CA ILE A 429 11.27 9.71 11.30
C ILE A 429 9.93 10.27 11.76
N LEU A 430 9.00 9.38 12.13
CA LEU A 430 7.70 9.78 12.63
C LEU A 430 7.84 10.61 13.92
N ALA A 431 7.19 11.76 13.95
CA ALA A 431 7.11 12.57 15.15
C ALA A 431 6.35 11.79 16.24
N ASN A 432 6.96 11.65 17.40
CA ASN A 432 6.43 10.86 18.52
C ASN A 432 6.95 11.39 19.86
N GLY A 433 6.43 10.89 20.96
CA GLY A 433 6.80 11.30 22.31
C GLY A 433 8.06 10.64 22.89
N SER A 434 9.03 10.19 22.04
CA SER A 434 10.22 9.51 22.52
C SER A 434 11.10 10.42 23.41
N GLN A 435 11.87 9.82 24.32
CA GLN A 435 12.80 10.56 25.18
C GLN A 435 13.94 11.24 24.41
N LYS A 436 14.25 10.76 23.19
CA LYS A 436 15.29 11.37 22.35
C LYS A 436 14.68 12.41 21.40
N GLY A 437 14.42 13.62 21.94
CA GLY A 437 13.89 14.73 21.15
C GLY A 437 12.39 14.60 20.84
N GLY A 438 11.63 14.01 21.76
CA GLY A 438 10.20 13.77 21.63
C GLY A 438 9.39 15.01 21.28
N LYS A 439 8.32 14.78 20.51
CA LYS A 439 7.37 15.81 20.08
C LYS A 439 6.05 15.64 20.86
N PRO A 440 5.26 16.69 21.03
CA PRO A 440 4.02 16.64 21.81
C PRO A 440 2.88 15.98 21.00
N VAL A 441 3.07 14.75 20.58
CA VAL A 441 2.09 14.01 19.77
C VAL A 441 1.11 13.31 20.71
N SER A 442 0.08 14.04 21.06
CA SER A 442 -1.12 13.63 21.82
C SER A 442 -2.28 14.51 21.36
N HIS A 443 -3.51 14.21 21.74
CA HIS A 443 -4.67 15.03 21.34
C HIS A 443 -4.44 16.52 21.62
N THR A 444 -4.08 16.89 22.84
CA THR A 444 -3.85 18.32 23.21
C THR A 444 -2.53 18.88 22.69
N GLY A 445 -1.48 18.06 22.65
CA GLY A 445 -0.16 18.48 22.19
C GLY A 445 -0.10 18.81 20.70
N LEU A 446 -0.86 18.08 19.89
CA LEU A 446 -0.97 18.33 18.45
C LEU A 446 -1.52 19.71 18.12
N ILE A 447 -2.38 20.28 18.97
CA ILE A 447 -2.97 21.61 18.72
C ILE A 447 -1.88 22.67 18.50
N ALA A 448 -0.96 22.79 19.43
CA ALA A 448 0.14 23.75 19.33
C ALA A 448 1.19 23.32 18.29
N TYR A 449 1.42 22.00 18.13
CA TYR A 449 2.43 21.48 17.24
C TYR A 449 2.04 21.71 15.76
N MET A 450 0.81 21.39 15.38
CA MET A 450 0.29 21.59 14.02
C MET A 450 0.13 23.05 13.66
N ARG A 451 -0.27 23.91 14.62
CA ARG A 451 -0.38 25.36 14.41
C ARG A 451 0.92 26.07 14.05
N LYS A 452 2.08 25.41 14.21
CA LYS A 452 3.35 25.94 13.69
C LYS A 452 3.38 26.02 12.16
N LYS A 453 2.53 25.26 11.47
CA LYS A 453 2.37 25.33 10.01
C LYS A 453 1.34 26.37 9.57
N GLY A 454 0.32 26.56 10.38
CA GLY A 454 -0.83 27.43 10.13
C GLY A 454 -1.98 27.10 11.07
N SER A 455 -2.85 28.07 11.32
CA SER A 455 -3.92 27.97 12.33
C SER A 455 -4.92 26.83 12.09
N MET A 456 -5.08 26.41 10.83
CA MET A 456 -6.06 25.41 10.43
C MET A 456 -5.46 24.02 10.16
N TYR A 457 -4.13 23.85 10.32
CA TYR A 457 -3.52 22.54 10.22
C TYR A 457 -3.78 21.70 11.48
N VAL A 458 -4.06 20.43 11.27
CA VAL A 458 -4.34 19.44 12.33
C VAL A 458 -3.56 18.15 12.09
N GLY A 459 -3.49 17.30 13.11
CA GLY A 459 -3.05 15.92 12.94
C GLY A 459 -4.12 15.07 12.25
N THR A 460 -3.91 13.76 12.16
CA THR A 460 -4.91 12.82 11.66
C THR A 460 -6.27 13.08 12.29
N THR A 461 -7.31 13.11 11.47
CA THR A 461 -8.69 13.33 11.91
C THR A 461 -9.50 12.03 11.87
N ASN A 462 -10.70 12.08 12.47
CA ASN A 462 -11.67 11.00 12.32
C ASN A 462 -12.02 10.72 10.85
N TRP A 463 -12.08 11.74 10.00
CA TRP A 463 -12.35 11.61 8.56
C TRP A 463 -11.28 10.77 7.87
N ASP A 464 -10.00 11.04 8.12
CA ASP A 464 -8.88 10.28 7.54
C ASP A 464 -8.92 8.81 7.97
N LEU A 465 -9.33 8.51 9.20
CA LEU A 465 -9.52 7.14 9.68
C LEU A 465 -10.76 6.50 9.04
N PHE A 466 -11.88 7.21 9.02
CA PHE A 466 -13.14 6.73 8.45
C PHE A 466 -12.99 6.40 6.96
N TYR A 467 -12.28 7.24 6.19
CA TYR A 467 -11.98 6.97 4.79
C TYR A 467 -11.21 5.65 4.62
N LYS A 468 -10.14 5.43 5.40
CA LYS A 468 -9.37 4.17 5.37
C LYS A 468 -10.25 2.94 5.72
N GLN A 469 -11.11 3.07 6.73
CA GLN A 469 -12.05 2.01 7.13
C GLN A 469 -13.11 1.75 6.05
N LEU A 470 -13.67 2.79 5.48
CA LEU A 470 -14.66 2.70 4.40
C LEU A 470 -14.05 2.05 3.14
N MET A 471 -12.84 2.46 2.75
CA MET A 471 -12.13 1.86 1.61
C MET A 471 -11.84 0.37 1.85
N MET A 472 -11.49 -0.03 3.06
CA MET A 472 -11.34 -1.46 3.39
C MET A 472 -12.65 -2.22 3.19
N ILE A 473 -13.78 -1.67 3.60
CA ILE A 473 -15.11 -2.29 3.43
C ILE A 473 -15.50 -2.33 1.95
N ILE A 474 -15.39 -1.22 1.24
CA ILE A 474 -15.86 -1.10 -0.15
C ILE A 474 -14.99 -1.91 -1.11
N LEU A 475 -13.65 -1.77 -1.02
CA LEU A 475 -12.74 -2.38 -1.98
C LEU A 475 -12.52 -3.87 -1.71
N TYR A 476 -12.51 -4.28 -0.44
CA TYR A 476 -12.14 -5.64 -0.02
C TYR A 476 -13.30 -6.45 0.56
N ALA A 477 -14.44 -5.83 0.80
CA ALA A 477 -15.62 -6.44 1.41
C ALA A 477 -15.29 -7.19 2.72
N THR A 478 -14.51 -6.56 3.60
CA THR A 478 -14.11 -7.19 4.86
C THR A 478 -13.91 -6.16 5.99
N THR A 479 -14.20 -6.58 7.20
CA THR A 479 -13.83 -5.91 8.44
C THR A 479 -12.55 -6.49 9.07
N ASN A 480 -11.95 -7.52 8.46
CA ASN A 480 -10.65 -8.06 8.87
C ASN A 480 -9.51 -7.44 8.03
N SER A 481 -9.10 -6.23 8.38
CA SER A 481 -8.01 -5.55 7.65
C SER A 481 -6.70 -6.34 7.64
N ARG A 482 -6.42 -7.13 8.69
CA ARG A 482 -5.19 -7.94 8.78
C ARG A 482 -5.12 -9.08 7.76
N SER A 483 -6.26 -9.58 7.30
CA SER A 483 -6.28 -10.61 6.25
C SER A 483 -5.93 -10.05 4.87
N VAL A 484 -5.96 -8.74 4.71
CA VAL A 484 -5.67 -8.02 3.47
C VAL A 484 -4.32 -7.32 3.57
N MET A 485 -4.19 -6.43 4.54
CA MET A 485 -2.97 -5.67 4.83
C MET A 485 -2.81 -5.58 6.34
N ALA A 486 -1.86 -6.35 6.87
CA ALA A 486 -1.75 -6.56 8.30
C ALA A 486 -1.13 -5.39 9.06
N GLY A 487 -0.29 -4.58 8.41
CA GLY A 487 0.47 -3.55 9.09
C GLY A 487 1.57 -4.11 10.01
N CYS A 488 2.29 -3.23 10.68
CA CYS A 488 3.40 -3.59 11.53
C CYS A 488 2.92 -3.78 12.99
N ASN A 489 2.61 -5.03 13.39
CA ASN A 489 1.98 -5.30 14.68
C ASN A 489 2.50 -6.53 15.45
N SER A 490 3.34 -7.35 14.81
CA SER A 490 3.98 -8.53 15.42
C SER A 490 5.49 -8.51 15.20
N TYR A 491 6.05 -7.32 15.18
CA TYR A 491 7.47 -7.07 14.87
C TYR A 491 8.17 -6.34 16.01
N SER A 492 7.76 -6.57 17.25
CA SER A 492 8.46 -6.03 18.42
C SER A 492 9.61 -6.96 18.78
N MET A 493 10.80 -6.65 18.27
CA MET A 493 12.04 -7.34 18.56
C MET A 493 12.93 -6.48 19.43
N GLN A 494 13.52 -7.07 20.45
CA GLN A 494 14.57 -6.46 21.24
C GLN A 494 15.53 -7.56 21.66
N GLU A 495 16.71 -7.59 21.04
CA GLU A 495 17.69 -8.66 21.19
C GLU A 495 19.05 -8.14 21.62
N MET A 496 19.72 -8.89 22.47
CA MET A 496 21.05 -8.56 22.96
C MET A 496 22.10 -9.02 21.96
N ALA A 497 23.18 -8.23 21.83
CA ALA A 497 24.31 -8.58 21.00
C ALA A 497 25.00 -9.88 21.54
N ALA A 498 25.32 -10.79 20.62
CA ALA A 498 26.04 -12.02 20.92
C ALA A 498 27.54 -11.82 21.03
N VAL A 499 28.07 -10.73 20.44
CA VAL A 499 29.52 -10.42 20.38
C VAL A 499 29.71 -8.94 20.66
N ALA A 500 30.76 -8.65 21.45
CA ALA A 500 31.25 -7.29 21.66
C ALA A 500 32.22 -6.91 20.54
N GLU A 501 32.05 -5.76 19.93
CA GLU A 501 32.89 -5.22 18.86
C GLU A 501 33.20 -3.74 19.11
N THR A 502 34.29 -3.25 18.52
CA THR A 502 34.70 -1.84 18.64
C THR A 502 34.70 -1.18 17.26
N GLY A 503 34.10 0.02 17.15
CA GLY A 503 34.15 0.83 15.95
C GLY A 503 33.38 0.21 14.77
N VAL A 504 32.22 -0.41 15.01
CA VAL A 504 31.44 -1.12 14.01
C VAL A 504 30.15 -0.41 13.68
N THR A 505 29.60 -0.69 12.49
CA THR A 505 28.26 -0.26 12.04
C THR A 505 27.29 -1.44 11.99
N ARG A 506 27.45 -2.41 12.89
CA ARG A 506 26.66 -3.64 12.93
C ARG A 506 26.43 -4.13 14.34
N VAL A 507 25.43 -4.99 14.50
CA VAL A 507 25.21 -5.78 15.72
C VAL A 507 25.16 -7.25 15.33
N ILE A 508 25.96 -8.10 16.00
CA ILE A 508 25.93 -9.54 15.78
C ILE A 508 24.92 -10.16 16.71
N LEU A 509 24.00 -10.95 16.16
CA LEU A 509 22.99 -11.72 16.88
C LEU A 509 23.07 -13.21 16.54
N PRO A 510 22.55 -14.11 17.39
CA PRO A 510 22.29 -15.48 16.97
C PRO A 510 21.42 -15.52 15.71
N LYS A 511 21.73 -16.41 14.73
CA LYS A 511 21.01 -16.50 13.44
C LYS A 511 19.50 -16.52 13.59
N ALA A 512 18.98 -17.33 14.51
CA ALA A 512 17.55 -17.44 14.76
C ALA A 512 16.89 -16.11 15.18
N LYS A 513 17.66 -15.23 15.83
CA LYS A 513 17.23 -13.89 16.24
C LYS A 513 17.38 -12.88 15.12
N ALA A 514 18.50 -12.88 14.42
CA ALA A 514 18.77 -12.00 13.28
C ALA A 514 17.74 -12.19 12.16
N ASN A 515 17.28 -13.42 11.90
CA ASN A 515 16.28 -13.75 10.89
C ASN A 515 14.89 -13.14 11.15
N ASN A 516 14.64 -12.63 12.34
CA ASN A 516 13.39 -11.92 12.63
C ASN A 516 13.40 -10.47 12.16
N TYR A 517 14.57 -9.90 11.88
CA TYR A 517 14.69 -8.53 11.38
C TYR A 517 14.57 -8.48 9.86
N ILE A 518 14.13 -7.34 9.34
CA ILE A 518 13.87 -7.13 7.91
C ILE A 518 14.87 -6.12 7.37
N VAL A 519 15.56 -6.46 6.30
CA VAL A 519 16.40 -5.51 5.55
C VAL A 519 15.51 -4.37 5.02
N GLY A 520 15.93 -3.13 5.24
CA GLY A 520 15.17 -1.95 4.88
C GLY A 520 14.26 -1.41 5.97
N SER A 521 13.97 -2.18 7.05
CA SER A 521 13.27 -1.68 8.24
C SER A 521 14.22 -0.87 9.15
N TYR A 522 13.68 -0.34 10.23
CA TYR A 522 14.38 0.58 11.13
C TYR A 522 14.53 0.00 12.53
N VAL A 523 15.65 0.31 13.15
CA VAL A 523 16.01 -0.13 14.49
C VAL A 523 16.67 1.01 15.27
N SER A 524 16.68 0.88 16.59
CA SER A 524 17.55 1.67 17.48
C SER A 524 18.51 0.73 18.19
N VAL A 525 19.69 1.23 18.54
CA VAL A 525 20.70 0.51 19.29
C VAL A 525 21.00 1.25 20.60
N GLY A 526 20.99 0.53 21.69
CA GLY A 526 21.31 1.07 23.00
C GLY A 526 22.07 0.08 23.85
N ASP A 527 22.75 0.55 24.88
CA ASP A 527 23.44 -0.29 25.84
C ASP A 527 22.81 -0.14 27.23
N ILE A 528 22.33 -1.24 27.78
CA ILE A 528 21.70 -1.24 29.11
C ILE A 528 22.72 -1.26 30.25
N GLY A 529 24.01 -1.50 29.97
CA GLY A 529 25.09 -1.56 30.95
C GLY A 529 24.80 -2.56 32.09
N SER A 530 24.98 -2.11 33.31
CA SER A 530 24.72 -2.92 34.52
C SER A 530 23.24 -2.91 34.95
N ASN A 531 22.33 -2.28 34.19
CA ASN A 531 20.94 -2.23 34.56
C ASN A 531 20.28 -3.59 34.34
N THR A 532 19.79 -4.18 35.42
CA THR A 532 19.07 -5.45 35.41
C THR A 532 17.57 -5.29 35.23
N ASN A 533 17.04 -4.05 35.21
CA ASN A 533 15.64 -3.79 34.95
C ASN A 533 15.31 -4.11 33.49
N LYS A 534 14.33 -4.96 33.28
CA LYS A 534 13.90 -5.43 31.96
C LYS A 534 13.20 -4.36 31.11
N ASP A 535 13.01 -3.18 31.65
CA ASP A 535 12.41 -2.06 30.90
C ASP A 535 13.45 -1.44 29.95
N ARG A 536 13.76 -2.22 28.90
CA ARG A 536 14.72 -1.88 27.86
C ARG A 536 14.25 -0.78 26.93
N TYR A 537 12.93 -0.53 26.91
CA TYR A 537 12.30 0.29 25.86
C TYR A 537 12.57 1.78 26.00
N TYR A 538 12.57 2.34 27.18
CA TYR A 538 12.57 3.79 27.34
C TYR A 538 13.96 4.39 27.57
N ALA A 539 14.71 3.86 28.50
CA ALA A 539 15.91 4.54 28.96
C ALA A 539 17.15 4.25 28.09
N TYR A 540 17.21 3.08 27.45
CA TYR A 540 18.47 2.57 26.89
C TYR A 540 18.45 2.28 25.41
N MET A 541 17.28 2.09 24.77
CA MET A 541 17.17 1.63 23.37
C MET A 541 17.75 2.60 22.33
N HIS A 542 18.09 3.83 22.70
CA HIS A 542 18.52 4.88 21.79
C HIS A 542 19.93 5.42 22.07
N ASN A 543 20.65 4.87 23.06
CA ASN A 543 21.88 5.47 23.55
C ASN A 543 23.01 5.51 22.54
N LEU A 544 23.13 4.51 21.68
CA LEU A 544 24.17 4.40 20.67
C LEU A 544 23.72 4.90 19.31
N ALA A 545 22.57 4.45 18.84
CA ALA A 545 22.01 4.90 17.56
C ALA A 545 20.48 4.88 17.60
N TYR A 546 19.85 5.87 16.95
CA TYR A 546 18.41 6.08 16.98
C TYR A 546 17.81 6.02 15.59
N ASP A 547 16.83 5.12 15.41
CA ASP A 547 16.00 5.00 14.22
C ASP A 547 16.83 4.92 12.92
N ILE A 548 17.67 3.91 12.84
CA ILE A 548 18.61 3.69 11.74
C ILE A 548 18.17 2.52 10.87
N LYS A 549 18.47 2.61 9.58
CA LYS A 549 18.05 1.61 8.60
C LYS A 549 18.92 0.35 8.66
N ILE A 550 18.31 -0.82 8.55
CA ILE A 550 19.00 -2.08 8.30
C ILE A 550 19.38 -2.16 6.83
N LEU A 551 20.68 -2.21 6.53
CA LEU A 551 21.21 -2.27 5.16
C LEU A 551 21.25 -3.70 4.62
N LYS A 552 21.69 -4.65 5.45
CA LYS A 552 21.81 -6.07 5.12
C LYS A 552 21.92 -6.93 6.37
N ILE A 553 21.65 -8.22 6.22
CA ILE A 553 21.84 -9.24 7.25
C ILE A 553 22.63 -10.36 6.63
N GLU A 554 23.81 -10.66 7.19
CA GLU A 554 24.73 -11.66 6.63
C GLU A 554 25.23 -12.62 7.71
N PRO A 555 25.42 -13.91 7.41
CA PRO A 555 26.09 -14.84 8.32
C PRO A 555 27.52 -14.37 8.64
N VAL A 556 27.93 -14.45 9.90
CA VAL A 556 29.29 -14.22 10.35
C VAL A 556 30.00 -15.56 10.59
N ASP A 557 29.27 -16.51 11.14
CA ASP A 557 29.71 -17.88 11.41
C ASP A 557 28.52 -18.85 11.37
N ASP A 558 28.69 -20.09 11.79
CA ASP A 558 27.63 -21.10 11.77
C ASP A 558 26.43 -20.77 12.68
N THR A 559 26.66 -20.00 13.74
CA THR A 559 25.69 -19.71 14.80
C THR A 559 25.16 -18.29 14.76
N ASN A 560 25.89 -17.33 14.20
CA ASN A 560 25.59 -15.90 14.27
C ASN A 560 25.45 -15.25 12.90
N SER A 561 24.68 -14.16 12.87
CA SER A 561 24.57 -13.24 11.75
C SER A 561 24.74 -11.79 12.21
N ALA A 562 25.31 -10.96 11.35
CA ALA A 562 25.47 -9.53 11.57
C ALA A 562 24.33 -8.76 10.91
N ILE A 563 23.75 -7.84 11.65
CA ILE A 563 22.79 -6.83 11.15
C ILE A 563 23.60 -5.56 10.90
N TYR A 564 23.82 -5.20 9.65
CA TYR A 564 24.53 -3.98 9.23
C TYR A 564 23.56 -2.80 9.18
N LEU A 565 24.02 -1.66 9.69
CA LEU A 565 23.21 -0.49 9.99
C LEU A 565 23.74 0.76 9.27
N ASP A 566 22.84 1.63 8.84
CA ASP A 566 23.15 2.91 8.23
C ASP A 566 23.41 3.96 9.32
N THR A 567 24.61 3.94 9.88
CA THR A 567 24.97 4.78 11.03
C THR A 567 26.48 5.01 11.11
N GLU A 568 26.90 6.01 11.89
CA GLU A 568 28.28 6.15 12.30
C GLU A 568 28.73 4.96 13.17
N PRO A 569 30.03 4.61 13.16
CA PRO A 569 30.55 3.52 13.97
C PRO A 569 30.32 3.72 15.48
N PHE A 570 29.96 2.63 16.15
CA PHE A 570 29.79 2.57 17.60
C PHE A 570 30.45 1.29 18.19
N ASN A 571 30.53 1.21 19.50
CA ASN A 571 31.02 0.00 20.18
C ASN A 571 29.81 -0.80 20.68
N THR A 572 29.89 -2.12 20.54
CA THR A 572 28.92 -3.05 21.14
C THR A 572 29.54 -3.77 22.34
N THR A 573 28.73 -4.13 23.29
CA THR A 573 29.03 -5.02 24.42
C THR A 573 27.98 -6.15 24.45
N LEU A 574 28.13 -7.11 25.35
CA LEU A 574 27.09 -8.14 25.54
C LEU A 574 25.83 -7.60 26.21
N THR A 575 25.81 -6.32 26.63
CA THR A 575 24.66 -5.61 27.14
C THR A 575 24.07 -4.62 26.12
N THR A 576 24.65 -4.55 24.94
CA THR A 576 24.08 -3.80 23.81
C THR A 576 22.83 -4.50 23.27
N CYS A 577 21.73 -3.78 23.11
CA CYS A 577 20.52 -4.29 22.52
C CYS A 577 20.17 -3.54 21.23
N ILE A 578 19.63 -4.28 20.27
CA ILE A 578 19.01 -3.76 19.05
C ILE A 578 17.49 -3.91 19.15
N SER A 579 16.77 -2.85 18.89
CA SER A 579 15.31 -2.80 19.07
C SER A 579 14.64 -2.33 17.78
N THR A 580 13.55 -2.97 17.35
CA THR A 580 12.76 -2.53 16.21
C THR A 580 12.10 -1.17 16.49
N MET A 581 12.00 -0.37 15.44
CA MET A 581 11.37 0.94 15.46
C MET A 581 10.18 0.96 14.48
N PRO A 582 9.21 1.86 14.66
CA PRO A 582 8.24 2.14 13.62
C PRO A 582 8.93 2.50 12.30
N TRP A 583 8.31 2.15 11.18
CA TRP A 583 8.84 2.47 9.88
C TRP A 583 8.82 3.98 9.64
N ARG A 584 9.83 4.51 8.91
CA ARG A 584 9.83 5.89 8.45
C ARG A 584 8.79 6.11 7.34
N THR A 585 8.41 7.35 7.16
CA THR A 585 7.51 7.79 6.09
C THR A 585 8.10 7.51 4.71
N GLY A 586 7.25 7.16 3.73
CA GLY A 586 7.66 6.84 2.37
C GLY A 586 8.14 5.39 2.20
N SER A 587 8.02 4.56 3.23
CA SER A 587 8.42 3.14 3.18
C SER A 587 7.56 2.32 2.20
N THR A 588 6.36 2.79 1.84
CA THR A 588 5.47 2.11 0.88
C THR A 588 5.53 2.69 -0.54
N ASP A 589 6.42 3.65 -0.79
CA ASP A 589 6.47 4.35 -2.09
C ASP A 589 6.87 3.46 -3.27
N SER A 590 7.62 2.40 -3.01
CA SER A 590 8.03 1.40 -4.01
C SER A 590 6.97 0.31 -4.27
N VAL A 591 5.87 0.30 -3.52
CA VAL A 591 4.77 -0.65 -3.75
C VAL A 591 4.09 -0.34 -5.09
N LEU A 592 4.00 -1.34 -5.96
CA LEU A 592 3.61 -1.18 -7.37
C LEU A 592 2.17 -0.75 -7.60
N GLY A 593 1.24 -1.06 -6.68
CA GLY A 593 -0.18 -0.68 -6.80
C GLY A 593 -0.59 0.47 -5.89
N SER A 594 -1.85 0.82 -5.93
CA SER A 594 -2.49 1.82 -5.06
C SER A 594 -2.55 1.39 -3.60
N ASP A 595 -2.63 0.07 -3.36
CA ASP A 595 -2.70 -0.55 -2.03
C ASP A 595 -1.61 -1.60 -1.91
N GLY A 596 -1.11 -1.77 -0.71
CA GLY A 596 -0.17 -2.84 -0.41
C GLY A 596 0.95 -2.48 0.55
N SER A 597 1.86 -3.43 0.73
CA SER A 597 3.01 -3.37 1.64
C SER A 597 4.33 -3.66 0.91
N PRO A 598 5.49 -3.20 1.41
CA PRO A 598 6.75 -3.33 0.68
C PRO A 598 7.14 -4.77 0.34
N PHE A 599 7.08 -5.69 1.28
CA PHE A 599 7.57 -7.06 1.10
C PHE A 599 6.48 -8.11 1.25
N SER A 600 5.54 -7.90 2.15
CA SER A 600 4.43 -8.80 2.41
C SER A 600 3.23 -8.04 2.96
N ASN A 601 2.06 -8.35 2.46
CA ASN A 601 0.82 -7.73 2.91
C ASN A 601 0.31 -8.30 4.24
N THR A 602 0.72 -9.50 4.65
CA THR A 602 0.11 -10.25 5.77
C THR A 602 1.11 -10.82 6.77
N ASP A 603 2.39 -10.46 6.71
CA ASP A 603 3.42 -10.94 7.64
C ASP A 603 3.44 -10.22 9.00
N ASN A 604 2.62 -9.19 9.16
CA ASN A 604 2.52 -8.34 10.36
C ASN A 604 3.78 -7.51 10.67
N LYS A 605 4.66 -7.29 9.69
CA LYS A 605 5.96 -6.64 9.87
C LYS A 605 6.15 -5.38 9.05
N ASN A 606 5.28 -5.14 8.06
CA ASN A 606 5.41 -4.06 7.11
C ASN A 606 4.29 -3.04 7.25
N PRO A 607 4.57 -1.74 7.07
CA PRO A 607 3.54 -0.75 6.86
C PRO A 607 2.79 -1.05 5.57
N PHE A 608 1.65 -0.43 5.37
CA PHE A 608 0.90 -0.56 4.13
C PHE A 608 0.38 0.80 3.66
N LYS A 609 -0.03 0.86 2.42
CA LYS A 609 -0.84 1.97 1.90
C LYS A 609 -2.20 1.46 1.45
N ILE A 610 -3.22 2.26 1.63
CA ILE A 610 -4.58 2.07 1.09
C ILE A 610 -4.99 3.34 0.36
N GLN A 611 -5.41 3.22 -0.89
CA GLN A 611 -5.68 4.36 -1.77
C GLN A 611 -4.50 5.37 -1.77
N GLY A 612 -3.28 4.86 -1.85
CA GLY A 612 -2.06 5.65 -1.82
C GLY A 612 -1.64 6.21 -0.45
N ILE A 613 -2.51 6.19 0.56
CA ILE A 613 -2.27 6.73 1.90
C ILE A 613 -1.51 5.72 2.74
N GLU A 614 -0.31 6.07 3.14
CA GLU A 614 0.58 5.22 3.94
C GLU A 614 0.14 5.20 5.41
N THR A 615 0.15 4.02 6.03
CA THR A 615 -0.29 3.80 7.40
C THR A 615 0.28 2.50 7.97
N GLY A 616 -0.04 2.17 9.23
CA GLY A 616 0.37 0.88 9.82
C GLY A 616 1.85 0.78 10.14
N TYR A 617 2.49 1.87 10.46
CA TYR A 617 3.94 2.01 10.71
C TYR A 617 4.49 1.22 11.89
N GLY A 618 3.62 0.72 12.77
CA GLY A 618 4.00 0.10 14.04
C GLY A 618 3.89 1.04 15.25
N ALA A 619 3.09 2.07 15.13
CA ALA A 619 2.73 3.01 16.19
C ALA A 619 1.24 3.31 16.16
N TYR A 620 0.66 3.68 17.31
CA TYR A 620 -0.70 4.20 17.38
C TYR A 620 -0.81 5.53 16.67
N GLU A 621 -1.88 5.73 15.94
CA GLU A 621 -2.24 7.01 15.35
C GLU A 621 -3.28 7.71 16.23
N VAL A 622 -2.90 8.86 16.82
CA VAL A 622 -3.80 9.68 17.62
C VAL A 622 -4.63 10.60 16.72
N LEU A 623 -5.94 10.61 16.94
CA LEU A 623 -6.83 11.56 16.27
C LEU A 623 -6.78 12.93 16.96
N SER A 624 -6.41 13.96 16.21
CA SER A 624 -6.19 15.31 16.75
C SER A 624 -7.49 16.04 17.08
N ASN A 625 -8.60 15.66 16.46
CA ASN A 625 -9.89 16.33 16.61
C ASN A 625 -10.93 15.48 17.37
N VAL A 626 -10.54 14.33 17.91
CA VAL A 626 -11.43 13.45 18.68
C VAL A 626 -10.89 13.23 20.07
N PHE A 627 -11.74 13.39 21.07
CA PHE A 627 -11.46 12.92 22.42
C PHE A 627 -12.67 12.17 22.99
N MET A 628 -12.43 11.45 24.06
CA MET A 628 -13.47 10.71 24.81
C MET A 628 -13.51 11.19 26.25
N ASP A 629 -14.70 11.34 26.80
CA ASP A 629 -14.93 11.66 28.23
C ASP A 629 -15.56 10.45 28.93
N ILE A 630 -14.96 10.00 30.03
CA ILE A 630 -15.48 8.89 30.78
C ILE A 630 -16.72 9.32 31.52
N VAL A 631 -17.82 8.62 31.28
CA VAL A 631 -19.11 8.79 31.94
C VAL A 631 -19.54 7.47 32.55
N THR A 632 -20.23 7.51 33.67
CA THR A 632 -20.71 6.31 34.35
C THR A 632 -22.21 6.17 34.09
N ASP A 633 -22.63 5.03 33.56
CA ASP A 633 -24.02 4.70 33.36
C ASP A 633 -24.77 4.48 34.74
N GLU A 634 -26.07 4.33 34.68
CA GLU A 634 -26.90 4.10 35.83
C GLU A 634 -26.53 2.80 36.61
N ASP A 635 -25.99 1.82 35.88
CA ASP A 635 -25.49 0.55 36.44
C ASP A 635 -24.06 0.62 37.02
N GLY A 636 -23.45 1.79 37.00
CA GLY A 636 -22.08 2.02 37.46
C GLY A 636 -20.98 1.68 36.41
N THR A 637 -21.34 1.29 35.19
CA THR A 637 -20.38 0.95 34.14
C THR A 637 -19.75 2.20 33.53
N PRO A 638 -18.40 2.35 33.54
CA PRO A 638 -17.75 3.51 32.93
C PRO A 638 -17.66 3.33 31.41
N LYS A 639 -18.44 4.09 30.67
CA LYS A 639 -18.39 4.22 29.21
C LYS A 639 -17.65 5.49 28.79
N ARG A 640 -17.48 5.72 27.48
CA ARG A 640 -16.84 6.93 26.97
C ARG A 640 -17.77 7.63 25.98
N ASP A 641 -18.18 8.83 26.32
CA ASP A 641 -18.77 9.77 25.37
C ASP A 641 -17.69 10.21 24.37
N VAL A 642 -18.03 10.29 23.09
CA VAL A 642 -17.11 10.67 22.02
C VAL A 642 -17.46 12.07 21.55
N TYR A 643 -16.45 12.93 21.43
CA TYR A 643 -16.57 14.33 21.00
C TYR A 643 -15.65 14.58 19.82
N ILE A 644 -16.19 15.23 18.78
CA ILE A 644 -15.47 15.53 17.52
C ILE A 644 -15.48 17.04 17.28
N CYS A 645 -14.30 17.61 17.13
CA CYS A 645 -14.13 18.98 16.66
C CYS A 645 -14.30 19.05 15.15
N MET A 646 -15.25 19.85 14.69
CA MET A 646 -15.54 20.02 13.25
C MET A 646 -14.83 21.26 12.66
N ASP A 647 -14.19 22.06 13.49
CA ASP A 647 -13.49 23.28 13.09
C ASP A 647 -12.17 23.42 13.86
N ALA A 648 -11.05 23.37 13.14
CA ALA A 648 -9.71 23.46 13.71
C ALA A 648 -9.49 24.71 14.58
N SER A 649 -10.21 25.81 14.30
CA SER A 649 -10.15 27.03 15.10
C SER A 649 -10.69 26.86 16.53
N LEU A 650 -11.60 25.90 16.71
CA LEU A 650 -12.23 25.59 18.00
C LEU A 650 -11.44 24.60 18.85
N LEU A 651 -10.36 23.99 18.29
CA LEU A 651 -9.50 23.08 19.04
C LEU A 651 -8.91 23.79 20.27
N THR A 652 -9.07 23.13 21.41
CA THR A 652 -8.65 23.67 22.72
C THR A 652 -8.04 22.59 23.60
N THR A 653 -7.12 23.01 24.47
CA THR A 653 -6.55 22.14 25.53
C THR A 653 -7.45 22.09 26.78
N ASP A 654 -8.44 22.97 26.88
CA ASP A 654 -9.48 22.95 27.91
C ASP A 654 -10.59 21.98 27.49
N MET A 655 -10.57 20.78 28.04
CA MET A 655 -11.50 19.71 27.67
C MET A 655 -12.94 19.98 28.14
N ASN A 656 -13.14 20.85 29.17
CA ASN A 656 -14.49 21.27 29.56
C ASN A 656 -15.08 22.23 28.52
N ALA A 657 -14.28 23.16 28.02
CA ALA A 657 -14.68 24.01 26.91
C ALA A 657 -14.88 23.19 25.63
N ALA A 658 -14.05 22.16 25.39
CA ALA A 658 -14.20 21.23 24.24
C ALA A 658 -15.57 20.53 24.24
N LYS A 659 -16.05 20.04 25.37
CA LYS A 659 -17.37 19.38 25.48
C LYS A 659 -18.54 20.30 25.06
N THR A 660 -18.41 21.59 25.14
CA THR A 660 -19.46 22.54 24.71
C THR A 660 -19.34 22.96 23.25
N ARG A 661 -18.15 22.82 22.66
CA ARG A 661 -17.85 23.29 21.30
C ARG A 661 -17.86 22.16 20.26
N TYR A 662 -17.54 20.95 20.70
CA TYR A 662 -17.43 19.80 19.82
C TYR A 662 -18.78 19.09 19.68
N LYS A 663 -18.97 18.40 18.56
CA LYS A 663 -20.15 17.58 18.34
C LYS A 663 -20.02 16.28 19.14
N LYS A 664 -21.00 15.98 19.98
CA LYS A 664 -21.09 14.70 20.68
C LYS A 664 -21.66 13.64 19.74
N VAL A 665 -21.01 12.50 19.63
CA VAL A 665 -21.51 11.35 18.87
C VAL A 665 -22.67 10.71 19.63
N ALA A 666 -23.67 10.18 18.93
CA ALA A 666 -24.85 9.56 19.53
C ALA A 666 -24.55 8.25 20.27
N ALA A 667 -23.39 7.61 19.97
CA ALA A 667 -22.97 6.36 20.59
C ALA A 667 -21.78 6.54 21.52
N GLN A 668 -21.67 5.64 22.50
CA GLN A 668 -20.57 5.58 23.46
C GLN A 668 -19.66 4.39 23.17
N VAL A 669 -18.35 4.55 23.45
CA VAL A 669 -17.42 3.43 23.45
C VAL A 669 -17.72 2.53 24.66
N THR A 670 -17.91 1.23 24.41
CA THR A 670 -18.20 0.26 25.47
C THR A 670 -16.99 0.00 26.37
N TYR A 671 -17.25 -0.48 27.58
CA TYR A 671 -16.21 -0.75 28.59
C TYR A 671 -15.61 -2.14 28.42
N THR A 672 -14.28 -2.27 28.59
CA THR A 672 -13.56 -3.55 28.46
C THR A 672 -12.82 -3.99 29.74
N ALA A 673 -12.98 -3.26 30.85
CA ALA A 673 -12.39 -3.58 32.16
C ALA A 673 -10.85 -3.78 32.10
N ALA A 674 -10.13 -2.85 31.53
CA ALA A 674 -8.68 -2.86 31.37
C ALA A 674 -8.13 -4.14 30.69
N SER A 675 -8.87 -4.66 29.74
CA SER A 675 -8.45 -5.82 28.93
C SER A 675 -8.78 -5.62 27.45
N TRP A 676 -7.97 -6.19 26.57
CA TRP A 676 -8.29 -6.23 25.16
C TRP A 676 -9.49 -7.15 24.90
N LYS A 677 -10.51 -6.63 24.23
CA LYS A 677 -11.69 -7.36 23.78
C LYS A 677 -11.89 -7.14 22.28
N TYR A 678 -12.37 -8.15 21.57
CA TYR A 678 -12.61 -8.03 20.14
C TYR A 678 -13.98 -7.41 19.84
N ILE A 679 -13.98 -6.43 18.95
CA ILE A 679 -15.16 -5.64 18.57
C ILE A 679 -16.11 -6.52 17.75
N SER A 680 -17.36 -6.64 18.22
CA SER A 680 -18.45 -7.31 17.51
C SER A 680 -19.37 -6.32 16.78
N LYS A 681 -19.49 -5.07 17.30
CA LYS A 681 -20.39 -4.07 16.73
C LYS A 681 -19.78 -2.67 16.82
N CYS A 682 -19.92 -1.92 15.73
CA CYS A 682 -19.68 -0.48 15.69
C CYS A 682 -20.98 0.25 15.36
N PHE A 683 -21.21 1.38 16.04
CA PHE A 683 -22.12 2.42 15.56
C PHE A 683 -21.40 3.21 14.47
N VAL A 684 -22.06 3.41 13.35
CA VAL A 684 -21.49 4.14 12.21
C VAL A 684 -22.23 5.46 12.05
N ASP A 685 -21.51 6.56 12.12
CA ASP A 685 -22.05 7.89 11.83
C ASP A 685 -21.38 8.46 10.56
N PRO A 686 -22.03 8.37 9.40
CA PRO A 686 -21.46 8.89 8.15
C PRO A 686 -21.46 10.42 8.09
N VAL A 687 -22.26 11.10 8.93
CA VAL A 687 -22.31 12.57 9.01
C VAL A 687 -21.11 13.11 9.80
N LEU A 688 -20.76 12.45 10.89
CA LEU A 688 -19.58 12.79 11.69
C LEU A 688 -18.33 12.03 11.26
N GLY A 689 -18.42 11.07 10.32
CA GLY A 689 -17.30 10.31 9.80
C GLY A 689 -16.58 9.49 10.87
N ILE A 690 -17.31 8.66 11.59
CA ILE A 690 -16.72 7.84 12.67
C ILE A 690 -17.44 6.51 12.84
N MET A 691 -16.67 5.49 13.19
CA MET A 691 -17.16 4.19 13.63
C MET A 691 -16.81 3.97 15.10
N VAL A 692 -17.81 3.96 15.98
CA VAL A 692 -17.64 3.83 17.43
C VAL A 692 -17.88 2.39 17.87
N PRO A 693 -16.92 1.70 18.51
CA PRO A 693 -17.11 0.36 19.05
C PRO A 693 -18.12 0.35 20.20
N THR A 694 -19.26 -0.30 20.01
CA THR A 694 -20.38 -0.35 20.99
C THR A 694 -20.53 -1.69 21.67
N GLU A 695 -19.94 -2.76 21.11
CA GLU A 695 -20.02 -4.11 21.69
C GLU A 695 -18.75 -4.93 21.41
N THR A 696 -18.39 -5.83 22.32
CA THR A 696 -17.18 -6.66 22.25
C THR A 696 -17.46 -8.12 22.60
N LYS A 697 -18.03 -8.88 21.67
CA LYS A 697 -18.31 -10.32 21.79
C LYS A 697 -17.54 -11.16 20.78
N ALA A 698 -16.78 -10.52 19.88
CA ALA A 698 -16.09 -11.17 18.78
C ALA A 698 -14.78 -11.84 19.21
N GLY A 699 -14.11 -12.48 18.24
CA GLY A 699 -12.77 -13.05 18.35
C GLY A 699 -11.80 -12.43 17.31
N SER A 700 -10.58 -12.92 17.30
CA SER A 700 -9.53 -12.43 16.38
C SER A 700 -9.81 -12.69 14.90
N THR A 701 -10.77 -13.56 14.58
CA THR A 701 -11.17 -13.96 13.23
C THR A 701 -12.65 -13.72 12.94
N THR A 702 -13.38 -13.09 13.85
CA THR A 702 -14.82 -12.85 13.76
C THR A 702 -15.16 -11.39 14.01
N GLY A 703 -16.32 -10.93 13.54
CA GLY A 703 -16.77 -9.55 13.65
C GLY A 703 -15.79 -8.58 13.00
N PHE A 704 -15.34 -7.57 13.72
CA PHE A 704 -14.33 -6.62 13.20
C PHE A 704 -12.88 -7.13 13.31
N CYS A 705 -12.66 -8.30 13.94
CA CYS A 705 -11.33 -8.92 14.13
C CYS A 705 -10.29 -8.04 14.84
N ASN A 706 -10.67 -6.89 15.34
CA ASN A 706 -9.80 -5.89 15.97
C ASN A 706 -10.20 -5.64 17.43
N GLY A 707 -9.24 -5.19 18.23
CA GLY A 707 -9.41 -5.00 19.65
C GLY A 707 -9.92 -3.63 20.06
N LEU A 708 -10.66 -3.61 21.14
CA LEU A 708 -10.95 -2.43 21.95
C LEU A 708 -10.27 -2.59 23.31
N TYR A 709 -9.60 -1.55 23.78
CA TYR A 709 -9.09 -1.46 25.14
C TYR A 709 -9.55 -0.16 25.80
N THR A 710 -10.15 -0.28 26.97
CA THR A 710 -10.46 0.84 27.85
C THR A 710 -9.81 0.59 29.20
N ASP A 711 -9.23 1.62 29.81
CA ASP A 711 -8.71 1.55 31.18
C ASP A 711 -9.85 1.38 32.21
N SER A 712 -9.48 1.09 33.44
CA SER A 712 -10.42 0.96 34.58
C SER A 712 -10.82 2.31 35.20
N GLY A 713 -10.36 3.42 34.63
CA GLY A 713 -10.72 4.76 35.12
C GLY A 713 -12.24 5.02 35.07
N THR A 714 -12.75 5.71 36.08
CA THR A 714 -14.17 6.06 36.20
C THR A 714 -14.47 7.52 35.87
N SER A 715 -13.43 8.31 35.54
CA SER A 715 -13.56 9.71 35.16
C SER A 715 -12.33 10.18 34.33
N GLY A 716 -12.46 11.33 33.70
CA GLY A 716 -11.39 11.99 32.95
C GLY A 716 -11.44 11.72 31.45
N GLN A 717 -10.66 12.49 30.73
CA GLN A 717 -10.65 12.47 29.27
C GLN A 717 -9.59 11.53 28.73
N ARG A 718 -9.92 10.90 27.61
CA ARG A 718 -9.04 9.96 26.88
C ARG A 718 -8.89 10.40 25.42
N GLU A 719 -7.70 10.25 24.90
CA GLU A 719 -7.47 10.40 23.47
C GLU A 719 -7.87 9.14 22.69
N TRP A 720 -8.20 9.32 21.43
CA TRP A 720 -8.52 8.20 20.51
C TRP A 720 -7.24 7.73 19.84
N LEU A 721 -6.80 6.50 20.17
CA LEU A 721 -5.63 5.87 19.57
C LEU A 721 -6.07 4.70 18.67
N SER A 722 -5.80 4.82 17.37
CA SER A 722 -6.13 3.84 16.35
C SER A 722 -4.88 3.15 15.78
N LEU A 723 -5.06 2.15 14.90
CA LEU A 723 -4.05 1.39 14.16
C LEU A 723 -3.14 0.47 15.00
N GLY A 724 -2.71 0.86 16.18
CA GLY A 724 -1.92 0.01 17.05
C GLY A 724 -0.41 0.02 16.77
N PHE A 725 0.38 -0.66 17.60
CA PHE A 725 1.83 -0.64 17.55
C PHE A 725 2.46 -2.04 17.48
N LEU A 726 3.76 -2.10 17.35
CA LEU A 726 4.61 -3.26 17.00
C LEU A 726 4.34 -4.58 17.75
N SER A 727 3.76 -4.55 18.97
CA SER A 727 3.57 -5.74 19.81
C SER A 727 2.12 -6.17 20.01
N LEU A 728 1.16 -5.55 19.36
CA LEU A 728 -0.27 -5.82 19.61
C LEU A 728 -0.77 -7.15 19.05
N GLY A 729 -0.10 -7.67 18.02
CA GLY A 729 -0.48 -8.98 17.45
C GLY A 729 -1.91 -9.00 16.92
N ALA A 730 -2.70 -9.97 17.38
CA ALA A 730 -4.02 -10.26 16.81
C ALA A 730 -5.10 -9.19 17.04
N VAL A 731 -4.93 -8.27 17.98
CA VAL A 731 -5.93 -7.21 18.26
C VAL A 731 -5.80 -6.02 17.31
N TYR A 732 -4.66 -5.90 16.59
CA TYR A 732 -4.36 -4.81 15.66
C TYR A 732 -5.32 -4.75 14.46
N GLY A 733 -5.43 -3.57 13.85
CA GLY A 733 -6.09 -3.32 12.57
C GLY A 733 -6.79 -1.96 12.49
N LEU A 734 -7.50 -1.71 11.39
CA LEU A 734 -8.12 -0.41 11.11
C LEU A 734 -9.23 0.00 12.10
N TRP A 735 -9.82 -0.95 12.81
CA TRP A 735 -10.88 -0.67 13.79
C TRP A 735 -10.42 -0.74 15.23
N ILE A 736 -9.12 -1.00 15.47
CA ILE A 736 -8.61 -1.01 16.84
C ILE A 736 -8.83 0.35 17.51
N LEU A 737 -9.17 0.33 18.76
CA LEU A 737 -9.24 1.51 19.60
C LEU A 737 -8.59 1.24 20.95
N SER A 738 -7.56 2.01 21.30
CA SER A 738 -7.13 2.15 22.68
C SER A 738 -7.67 3.49 23.22
N ALA A 739 -8.55 3.37 24.19
CA ALA A 739 -9.25 4.46 24.86
C ALA A 739 -8.80 4.58 26.33
N SER A 740 -7.47 4.49 26.54
CA SER A 740 -6.88 4.46 27.90
C SER A 740 -5.93 5.60 28.20
N SER A 741 -5.33 6.21 27.17
CA SER A 741 -4.35 7.29 27.32
C SER A 741 -5.05 8.62 27.58
N GLY A 742 -4.55 9.39 28.54
CA GLY A 742 -5.02 10.77 28.78
C GLY A 742 -4.73 11.66 27.58
N VAL A 743 -5.55 12.69 27.36
CA VAL A 743 -5.50 13.58 26.19
C VAL A 743 -4.17 14.34 25.96
N GLY A 744 -3.27 14.30 26.91
CA GLY A 744 -1.90 14.87 26.83
C GLY A 744 -0.79 13.82 26.83
N SER A 745 -1.10 12.54 26.69
CA SER A 745 -0.14 11.45 26.83
C SER A 745 0.60 11.21 25.51
N ALA A 746 1.82 11.73 25.38
CA ALA A 746 2.70 11.43 24.26
C ALA A 746 3.65 10.28 24.61
N ALA A 747 3.84 9.34 23.68
CA ALA A 747 4.75 8.20 23.83
C ALA A 747 5.47 7.90 22.52
N TRP A 748 6.56 7.10 22.57
CA TRP A 748 7.32 6.74 21.39
C TRP A 748 6.49 5.91 20.36
N VAL A 749 5.45 5.28 20.83
CA VAL A 749 4.49 4.50 20.01
C VAL A 749 3.24 5.28 19.62
N ILE A 750 3.19 6.59 19.84
CA ILE A 750 2.07 7.45 19.46
C ILE A 750 2.54 8.44 18.41
N VAL A 751 1.93 8.38 17.24
CA VAL A 751 2.20 9.22 16.07
C VAL A 751 0.90 9.88 15.59
N SER A 752 0.98 10.75 14.60
CA SER A 752 -0.17 11.31 13.88
C SER A 752 0.25 11.64 12.45
N GLY A 753 -0.70 11.89 11.55
CA GLY A 753 -0.44 12.47 10.24
C GLY A 753 -0.41 14.00 10.28
N VAL A 754 -0.30 14.63 9.11
CA VAL A 754 -0.71 16.01 8.84
C VAL A 754 -1.97 15.93 7.99
N SER A 755 -3.09 16.42 8.51
CA SER A 755 -4.37 16.37 7.83
C SER A 755 -4.83 17.75 7.38
N PRO A 756 -5.33 17.89 6.15
CA PRO A 756 -6.03 19.07 5.70
C PRO A 756 -7.50 19.10 6.17
N ASN A 757 -7.97 18.03 6.81
CA ASN A 757 -9.38 17.80 7.10
C ASN A 757 -9.86 18.30 8.47
N GLY A 758 -9.27 19.41 8.96
CA GLY A 758 -9.55 19.96 10.29
C GLY A 758 -10.84 20.79 10.41
N THR A 759 -11.31 21.38 9.32
CA THR A 759 -12.47 22.28 9.33
C THR A 759 -13.47 21.87 8.26
N ARG A 760 -14.73 21.64 8.67
CA ARG A 760 -15.84 21.22 7.82
C ARG A 760 -17.08 22.05 8.13
N GLY A 761 -17.65 22.66 7.10
CA GLY A 761 -18.92 23.36 7.19
C GLY A 761 -20.11 22.43 7.36
N GLU A 762 -21.25 22.99 7.66
CA GLU A 762 -22.52 22.23 7.68
C GLU A 762 -23.09 22.16 6.26
N TRP A 763 -23.08 20.98 5.68
CA TRP A 763 -23.73 20.73 4.40
C TRP A 763 -25.26 20.65 4.59
N GLN A 764 -25.99 21.36 3.76
CA GLN A 764 -27.45 21.29 3.71
C GLN A 764 -27.85 20.72 2.35
N ALA A 765 -28.71 19.69 2.35
CA ALA A 765 -29.32 19.22 1.13
C ALA A 765 -30.05 20.39 0.45
N ALA A 766 -29.92 20.51 -0.86
CA ALA A 766 -30.77 21.43 -1.62
C ALA A 766 -32.25 21.06 -1.38
N ALA A 767 -33.06 22.02 -0.96
CA ALA A 767 -34.48 21.85 -0.65
C ALA A 767 -35.26 21.49 -1.92
#